data_eeda70b564bddd65f9e33366c9895eaa
#
_entry.id   eeda70b564bddd65f9e33366c9895eaa
#
_cell.length_a   1.000
_cell.length_b   1.000
_cell.length_c   1.000
_cell.angle_alpha   90.00
_cell.angle_beta   90.00
_cell.angle_gamma   90.00
#
_symmetry.space_group_name_H-M   'P 1'
#
loop_
_entity.id
_entity.type
_entity.pdbx_description
1 polymer ?
#
loop_
_entity_poly.entity_id
_entity_poly.type
_entity_poly.pdbx_seq_one_letter_code
_entity_poly.pdbx_strand_id
1 'polypeptide(L)'
;MDILLSIVAMAVVLGITLYHRMSLVKSVSLLTAAMLVLTITGSVGVIGWALYVLAIAVFAVSGIRQSLISRKALALFKTVLPAMSQTEKEALDAGTVWWEAELFKGKPEWEKLHAIQAPKLSAEEQAFLDGPVNEVCAMVSDFQVTHELADLPPEVWLYLKDNKFFAMIIKKKYGGLEFSAYAQSLVLQKLTGVSGVLSSTVGVPNSLGPGELLQHYGTEDQKNYYLPRLAEGKEIPCFALTSPEAGSDAGSIPDYGVVCKGEWEGKEVLGMRLTWNKRYITLAPVATVLGLAFKLRDPEGLLGDKEDLGITCALIPTDVKGVEIGNRHFPLNVPFQNGPTRGKDIFVPIDFIIGGEKMAGQGWRMLVECLSVGRGITLPSNSTGGIKSAAMATGAYSRIRRQFKQPIGHMEGVEEPLARLGGNAYVMDAASNLTVAGIDLGEKPSVISAIVKYHCTHRGQQSIIDAMDIVGGKGICLGPSNFLARGYQGSPIAVTVEGANILTRSMIIFGQGAIRCHPYVLEEMNAAYSEASDAVEKFDKALAGHVSFTMSNLVRSIWFGLSDGLGSSAPTKDATKRYYQQLNRYSANLALLSDISMAVLGGSLKRKERLSARLGDILSQLYLSSATLKRFEQDGRPAEDLALVHWGLQDSLKQAEIAVDEFLANFPNKVIGRTLRVLIMPFGRVRKAPSDKLDSKVARILQTPSATRSRIGRGQYLEPTEHNPAGKIELALSVILQAEPVFDKVCKAQGKRRPFLRLDMIAQEGLEQGVITQEEAELLREAEQHRLDTINVDDFEPELLAAKPLYPQMDSVA
;
A
#
# COMPACT_ATOMS: atom_id res chain seq x y z
N MET A 1 -46.05 -0.29 -34.70
CA MET A 1 -45.61 0.66 -33.64
C MET A 1 -45.80 0.07 -32.25
N ASP A 2 -46.89 -0.62 -32.00
CA ASP A 2 -47.23 -1.16 -30.67
C ASP A 2 -46.29 -2.26 -30.15
N ILE A 3 -45.83 -3.17 -31.02
CA ILE A 3 -44.86 -4.22 -30.60
C ILE A 3 -43.54 -3.62 -30.17
N LEU A 4 -43.00 -2.64 -30.89
CA LEU A 4 -41.76 -1.97 -30.52
C LEU A 4 -41.91 -1.23 -29.19
N LEU A 5 -43.03 -0.54 -28.99
CA LEU A 5 -43.32 0.15 -27.72
C LEU A 5 -43.42 -0.84 -26.54
N SER A 6 -44.04 -1.98 -26.76
CA SER A 6 -44.12 -3.06 -25.75
C SER A 6 -42.79 -3.64 -25.39
N ILE A 7 -41.92 -3.90 -26.38
CA ILE A 7 -40.53 -4.35 -26.14
C ILE A 7 -39.74 -3.32 -25.33
N VAL A 8 -39.87 -2.03 -25.71
CA VAL A 8 -39.20 -0.93 -24.99
C VAL A 8 -39.70 -0.84 -23.55
N ALA A 9 -41.01 -0.89 -23.33
CA ALA A 9 -41.60 -0.86 -21.99
C ALA A 9 -41.10 -2.01 -21.12
N MET A 10 -41.10 -3.24 -21.62
CA MET A 10 -40.58 -4.41 -20.93
C MET A 10 -39.06 -4.28 -20.65
N ALA A 11 -38.29 -3.77 -21.61
CA ALA A 11 -36.87 -3.53 -21.42
C ALA A 11 -36.57 -2.48 -20.34
N VAL A 12 -37.41 -1.41 -20.27
CA VAL A 12 -37.29 -0.40 -19.20
C VAL A 12 -37.61 -1.00 -17.83
N VAL A 13 -38.70 -1.77 -17.69
CA VAL A 13 -39.04 -2.41 -16.43
C VAL A 13 -37.95 -3.42 -16.00
N LEU A 14 -37.49 -4.23 -16.94
CA LEU A 14 -36.35 -5.14 -16.68
C LEU A 14 -35.11 -4.34 -16.28
N GLY A 15 -34.78 -3.25 -16.96
CA GLY A 15 -33.67 -2.37 -16.63
C GLY A 15 -33.78 -1.81 -15.21
N ILE A 16 -34.97 -1.38 -14.78
CA ILE A 16 -35.20 -0.89 -13.41
C ILE A 16 -34.95 -1.99 -12.38
N THR A 17 -35.47 -3.21 -12.60
CA THR A 17 -35.31 -4.33 -11.68
C THR A 17 -33.84 -4.76 -11.55
N LEU A 18 -33.10 -4.77 -12.67
CA LEU A 18 -31.65 -5.07 -12.72
C LEU A 18 -30.84 -3.95 -12.07
N TYR A 19 -31.14 -2.69 -12.35
CA TYR A 19 -30.47 -1.54 -11.74
C TYR A 19 -30.54 -1.58 -10.19
N HIS A 20 -31.72 -1.87 -9.65
CA HIS A 20 -31.95 -1.94 -8.21
C HIS A 20 -31.54 -3.29 -7.58
N ARG A 21 -31.18 -4.30 -8.39
CA ARG A 21 -30.94 -5.69 -7.94
C ARG A 21 -32.09 -6.25 -7.14
N MET A 22 -33.27 -6.11 -7.68
CA MET A 22 -34.45 -6.65 -7.01
C MET A 22 -34.41 -8.18 -6.97
N SER A 23 -35.02 -8.79 -5.94
CA SER A 23 -35.15 -10.24 -5.89
C SER A 23 -35.94 -10.75 -7.10
N LEU A 24 -35.70 -12.01 -7.49
CA LEU A 24 -36.39 -12.63 -8.63
C LEU A 24 -37.91 -12.49 -8.51
N VAL A 25 -38.49 -12.72 -7.31
CA VAL A 25 -39.91 -12.57 -7.08
C VAL A 25 -40.39 -11.15 -7.37
N LYS A 26 -39.73 -10.12 -6.84
CA LYS A 26 -40.09 -8.72 -7.09
C LYS A 26 -39.95 -8.36 -8.58
N SER A 27 -38.91 -8.84 -9.24
CA SER A 27 -38.66 -8.60 -10.66
C SER A 27 -39.76 -9.24 -11.52
N VAL A 28 -40.10 -10.51 -11.25
CA VAL A 28 -41.16 -11.20 -11.95
C VAL A 28 -42.51 -10.51 -11.71
N SER A 29 -42.84 -10.12 -10.48
CA SER A 29 -44.07 -9.41 -10.14
C SER A 29 -44.20 -8.09 -10.95
N LEU A 30 -43.13 -7.28 -11.01
CA LEU A 30 -43.14 -6.03 -11.76
C LEU A 30 -43.26 -6.26 -13.29
N LEU A 31 -42.55 -7.25 -13.83
CA LEU A 31 -42.62 -7.63 -15.23
C LEU A 31 -44.01 -8.19 -15.58
N THR A 32 -44.61 -8.99 -14.70
CA THR A 32 -46.00 -9.50 -14.86
C THR A 32 -47.00 -8.36 -14.86
N ALA A 33 -46.88 -7.40 -13.94
CA ALA A 33 -47.71 -6.19 -13.93
C ALA A 33 -47.57 -5.37 -15.21
N ALA A 34 -46.36 -5.21 -15.70
CA ALA A 34 -46.15 -4.54 -17.00
C ALA A 34 -46.80 -5.30 -18.18
N MET A 35 -46.70 -6.64 -18.20
CA MET A 35 -47.33 -7.49 -19.20
C MET A 35 -48.87 -7.37 -19.16
N LEU A 36 -49.46 -7.31 -17.94
CA LEU A 36 -50.92 -7.11 -17.78
C LEU A 36 -51.35 -5.74 -18.34
N VAL A 37 -50.62 -4.67 -18.04
CA VAL A 37 -50.91 -3.32 -18.62
C VAL A 37 -50.83 -3.35 -20.12
N LEU A 38 -49.80 -3.97 -20.72
CA LEU A 38 -49.62 -4.09 -22.16
C LEU A 38 -50.73 -4.95 -22.80
N THR A 39 -51.31 -5.91 -22.06
CA THR A 39 -52.44 -6.71 -22.54
C THR A 39 -53.73 -5.90 -22.53
N ILE A 40 -53.97 -5.09 -21.47
CA ILE A 40 -55.17 -4.21 -21.40
C ILE A 40 -55.14 -3.16 -22.52
N THR A 41 -53.95 -2.68 -22.91
CA THR A 41 -53.79 -1.74 -24.03
C THR A 41 -53.85 -2.42 -25.40
N GLY A 42 -54.05 -3.75 -25.46
CA GLY A 42 -54.09 -4.48 -26.73
C GLY A 42 -52.77 -4.72 -27.42
N SER A 43 -51.66 -4.36 -26.77
CA SER A 43 -50.33 -4.40 -27.38
C SER A 43 -49.67 -5.78 -27.28
N VAL A 44 -50.13 -6.67 -26.37
CA VAL A 44 -49.61 -8.03 -26.15
C VAL A 44 -50.72 -9.05 -26.16
N GLY A 45 -50.59 -10.07 -27.00
CA GLY A 45 -51.53 -11.20 -27.11
C GLY A 45 -50.94 -12.49 -26.53
N VAL A 46 -51.61 -13.63 -26.81
CA VAL A 46 -51.29 -14.96 -26.27
C VAL A 46 -49.84 -15.38 -26.52
N ILE A 47 -49.29 -15.07 -27.72
CA ILE A 47 -47.89 -15.40 -28.07
C ILE A 47 -46.93 -14.68 -27.15
N GLY A 48 -47.16 -13.41 -26.83
CA GLY A 48 -46.33 -12.62 -25.91
C GLY A 48 -46.33 -13.21 -24.50
N TRP A 49 -47.49 -13.68 -24.01
CA TRP A 49 -47.60 -14.37 -22.74
C TRP A 49 -46.90 -15.72 -22.76
N ALA A 50 -47.01 -16.50 -23.84
CA ALA A 50 -46.31 -17.79 -23.95
C ALA A 50 -44.80 -17.62 -23.91
N LEU A 51 -44.24 -16.64 -24.61
CA LEU A 51 -42.79 -16.31 -24.59
C LEU A 51 -42.36 -15.82 -23.20
N TYR A 52 -43.15 -14.99 -22.55
CA TYR A 52 -42.88 -14.48 -21.22
C TYR A 52 -42.85 -15.61 -20.19
N VAL A 53 -43.89 -16.48 -20.17
CA VAL A 53 -43.92 -17.64 -19.23
C VAL A 53 -42.78 -18.60 -19.46
N LEU A 54 -42.44 -18.88 -20.73
CA LEU A 54 -41.27 -19.71 -21.07
C LEU A 54 -39.96 -19.11 -20.54
N ALA A 55 -39.74 -17.82 -20.77
CA ALA A 55 -38.56 -17.13 -20.27
C ALA A 55 -38.48 -17.18 -18.74
N ILE A 56 -39.60 -16.87 -18.06
CA ILE A 56 -39.66 -16.94 -16.58
C ILE A 56 -39.40 -18.35 -16.10
N ALA A 57 -40.01 -19.39 -16.71
CA ALA A 57 -39.81 -20.78 -16.30
C ALA A 57 -38.36 -21.21 -16.36
N VAL A 58 -37.61 -20.80 -17.40
CA VAL A 58 -36.17 -21.12 -17.55
C VAL A 58 -35.35 -20.48 -16.44
N PHE A 59 -35.65 -19.27 -16.01
CA PHE A 59 -34.87 -18.59 -14.97
C PHE A 59 -35.36 -18.88 -13.56
N ALA A 60 -36.66 -19.06 -13.34
CA ALA A 60 -37.25 -19.23 -12.00
C ALA A 60 -37.26 -20.68 -11.50
N VAL A 61 -37.36 -21.65 -12.40
CA VAL A 61 -37.44 -23.08 -12.03
C VAL A 61 -36.05 -23.71 -12.09
N SER A 62 -35.48 -23.99 -10.90
CA SER A 62 -34.12 -24.54 -10.77
C SER A 62 -33.90 -25.83 -11.54
N GLY A 63 -34.86 -26.75 -11.52
CA GLY A 63 -34.77 -28.04 -12.25
C GLY A 63 -34.70 -27.86 -13.77
N ILE A 64 -35.45 -26.90 -14.36
CA ILE A 64 -35.41 -26.57 -15.78
C ILE A 64 -34.07 -25.93 -16.10
N ARG A 65 -33.61 -24.96 -15.29
CA ARG A 65 -32.35 -24.24 -15.48
C ARG A 65 -31.15 -25.20 -15.39
N GLN A 66 -31.16 -26.08 -14.39
CA GLN A 66 -30.10 -27.07 -14.22
C GLN A 66 -29.99 -28.02 -15.44
N SER A 67 -31.12 -28.51 -15.93
CA SER A 67 -31.12 -29.44 -17.06
C SER A 67 -30.74 -28.79 -18.40
N LEU A 68 -31.23 -27.59 -18.65
CA LEU A 68 -30.99 -26.91 -19.95
C LEU A 68 -29.70 -26.12 -20.01
N ILE A 69 -29.27 -25.52 -18.89
CA ILE A 69 -28.17 -24.56 -18.86
C ILE A 69 -27.03 -25.05 -17.94
N SER A 70 -27.29 -25.24 -16.65
CA SER A 70 -26.21 -25.27 -15.65
C SER A 70 -25.33 -26.52 -15.76
N ARG A 71 -25.89 -27.70 -16.09
CA ARG A 71 -25.08 -28.91 -16.33
C ARG A 71 -24.14 -28.76 -17.50
N LYS A 72 -24.61 -28.14 -18.60
CA LYS A 72 -23.78 -27.90 -19.80
C LYS A 72 -22.74 -26.84 -19.53
N ALA A 73 -23.14 -25.76 -18.84
CA ALA A 73 -22.21 -24.70 -18.45
C ALA A 73 -21.12 -25.23 -17.50
N LEU A 74 -21.47 -26.07 -16.51
CA LEU A 74 -20.49 -26.70 -15.62
C LEU A 74 -19.51 -27.59 -16.36
N ALA A 75 -20.00 -28.41 -17.31
CA ALA A 75 -19.13 -29.25 -18.13
C ALA A 75 -18.14 -28.39 -18.97
N LEU A 76 -18.63 -27.32 -19.61
CA LEU A 76 -17.77 -26.38 -20.33
C LEU A 76 -16.79 -25.66 -19.37
N PHE A 77 -17.27 -25.21 -18.22
CA PHE A 77 -16.45 -24.51 -17.24
C PHE A 77 -15.28 -25.37 -16.73
N LYS A 78 -15.52 -26.66 -16.47
CA LYS A 78 -14.46 -27.63 -16.14
C LYS A 78 -13.37 -27.76 -17.21
N THR A 79 -13.72 -27.62 -18.49
CA THR A 79 -12.73 -27.69 -19.58
C THR A 79 -11.91 -26.41 -19.77
N VAL A 80 -12.48 -25.27 -19.40
CA VAL A 80 -11.85 -23.94 -19.58
C VAL A 80 -11.09 -23.50 -18.31
N LEU A 81 -11.45 -24.07 -17.15
CA LEU A 81 -10.83 -23.73 -15.87
C LEU A 81 -9.38 -24.18 -15.88
N PRO A 82 -8.41 -23.25 -15.69
CA PRO A 82 -7.00 -23.63 -15.64
C PRO A 82 -6.73 -24.47 -14.38
N ALA A 83 -5.87 -25.48 -14.51
CA ALA A 83 -5.38 -26.20 -13.35
C ALA A 83 -4.72 -25.21 -12.37
N MET A 84 -5.09 -25.26 -11.12
CA MET A 84 -4.52 -24.45 -10.06
C MET A 84 -3.37 -25.21 -9.41
N SER A 85 -2.20 -24.59 -9.33
CA SER A 85 -1.08 -25.16 -8.58
C SER A 85 -1.37 -25.17 -7.08
N GLN A 86 -0.67 -26.03 -6.33
CA GLN A 86 -0.80 -26.06 -4.88
C GLN A 86 -0.47 -24.70 -4.25
N THR A 87 0.59 -24.04 -4.74
CA THR A 87 1.01 -22.72 -4.26
C THR A 87 -0.02 -21.62 -4.56
N GLU A 88 -0.69 -21.68 -5.73
CA GLU A 88 -1.79 -20.75 -6.05
C GLU A 88 -2.98 -20.97 -5.14
N LYS A 89 -3.33 -22.22 -4.85
CA LYS A 89 -4.42 -22.55 -3.93
C LYS A 89 -4.13 -22.05 -2.52
N GLU A 90 -2.95 -22.36 -1.99
CA GLU A 90 -2.52 -21.87 -0.66
C GLU A 90 -2.52 -20.33 -0.60
N ALA A 91 -2.10 -19.65 -1.67
CA ALA A 91 -2.14 -18.20 -1.75
C ALA A 91 -3.58 -17.64 -1.77
N LEU A 92 -4.52 -18.36 -2.38
CA LEU A 92 -5.94 -18.00 -2.36
C LEU A 92 -6.62 -18.28 -1.01
N ASP A 93 -6.22 -19.34 -0.33
CA ASP A 93 -6.82 -19.73 0.97
C ASP A 93 -6.27 -18.87 2.14
N ALA A 94 -5.08 -18.29 2.00
CA ALA A 94 -4.32 -17.65 3.07
C ALA A 94 -4.77 -16.25 3.49
N GLY A 95 -5.60 -15.55 2.72
CA GLY A 95 -6.00 -14.16 3.06
C GLY A 95 -7.49 -14.01 3.26
N THR A 96 -7.91 -12.86 3.77
CA THR A 96 -9.31 -12.46 3.87
C THR A 96 -9.66 -11.41 2.81
N VAL A 97 -10.94 -11.24 2.55
CA VAL A 97 -11.50 -10.16 1.71
C VAL A 97 -12.21 -9.17 2.60
N TRP A 98 -11.97 -7.91 2.38
CA TRP A 98 -12.53 -6.86 3.21
C TRP A 98 -13.22 -5.79 2.36
N TRP A 99 -12.81 -4.51 2.47
CA TRP A 99 -13.45 -3.40 1.77
C TRP A 99 -13.33 -3.49 0.23
N GLU A 100 -12.26 -4.07 -0.30
CA GLU A 100 -12.09 -4.25 -1.74
C GLU A 100 -13.19 -5.10 -2.39
N ALA A 101 -13.77 -6.05 -1.65
CA ALA A 101 -14.90 -6.83 -2.15
C ALA A 101 -16.16 -5.96 -2.39
N GLU A 102 -16.40 -4.96 -1.54
CA GLU A 102 -17.49 -4.01 -1.77
C GLU A 102 -17.28 -3.22 -3.07
N LEU A 103 -16.03 -2.87 -3.38
CA LEU A 103 -15.67 -2.15 -4.60
C LEU A 103 -15.86 -3.00 -5.88
N PHE A 104 -15.75 -4.33 -5.77
CA PHE A 104 -16.03 -5.27 -6.85
C PHE A 104 -17.52 -5.51 -7.09
N LYS A 105 -18.40 -5.16 -6.16
CA LYS A 105 -19.85 -5.43 -6.30
C LYS A 105 -20.54 -4.55 -7.34
N GLY A 106 -19.95 -3.45 -7.79
CA GLY A 106 -20.59 -2.47 -8.67
C GLY A 106 -21.69 -1.65 -8.00
N LYS A 107 -21.92 -1.88 -6.72
CA LYS A 107 -22.84 -1.14 -5.83
C LYS A 107 -22.28 -1.22 -4.40
N PRO A 108 -21.22 -0.49 -4.08
CA PRO A 108 -20.63 -0.49 -2.75
C PRO A 108 -21.64 -0.04 -1.69
N GLU A 109 -21.62 -0.71 -0.56
CA GLU A 109 -22.40 -0.33 0.62
C GLU A 109 -21.55 0.61 1.48
N TRP A 110 -21.59 1.90 1.17
CA TRP A 110 -20.74 2.92 1.80
C TRP A 110 -20.89 3.01 3.32
N GLU A 111 -22.05 2.62 3.85
CA GLU A 111 -22.32 2.55 5.28
C GLU A 111 -21.37 1.59 6.00
N LYS A 112 -20.92 0.53 5.34
CA LYS A 112 -19.90 -0.40 5.87
C LYS A 112 -18.54 0.30 6.02
N LEU A 113 -18.14 1.13 5.06
CA LEU A 113 -16.93 1.93 5.17
C LEU A 113 -17.03 2.92 6.34
N HIS A 114 -18.17 3.59 6.48
CA HIS A 114 -18.41 4.55 7.55
C HIS A 114 -18.44 3.88 8.94
N ALA A 115 -18.90 2.64 9.03
CA ALA A 115 -18.91 1.87 10.27
C ALA A 115 -17.52 1.50 10.81
N ILE A 116 -16.48 1.52 9.94
CA ILE A 116 -15.10 1.25 10.38
C ILE A 116 -14.66 2.34 11.34
N GLN A 117 -14.29 1.94 12.56
CA GLN A 117 -13.79 2.88 13.56
C GLN A 117 -12.42 3.42 13.17
N ALA A 118 -12.13 4.67 13.54
CA ALA A 118 -10.78 5.21 13.43
C ALA A 118 -9.83 4.42 14.35
N PRO A 119 -8.68 3.97 13.86
CA PRO A 119 -7.70 3.32 14.73
C PRO A 119 -7.24 4.30 15.80
N LYS A 120 -7.02 3.80 17.01
CA LYS A 120 -6.60 4.61 18.17
C LYS A 120 -5.44 3.93 18.86
N LEU A 121 -4.50 4.74 19.31
CA LEU A 121 -3.42 4.28 20.15
C LEU A 121 -3.92 4.02 21.59
N SER A 122 -3.42 2.98 22.20
CA SER A 122 -3.47 2.82 23.64
C SER A 122 -2.55 3.85 24.33
N ALA A 123 -2.71 4.05 25.63
CA ALA A 123 -1.84 4.94 26.39
C ALA A 123 -0.36 4.50 26.34
N GLU A 124 -0.10 3.19 26.31
CA GLU A 124 1.25 2.64 26.21
C GLU A 124 1.87 2.90 24.84
N GLU A 125 1.12 2.70 23.76
CA GLU A 125 1.56 2.98 22.40
C GLU A 125 1.83 4.46 22.17
N GLN A 126 0.97 5.33 22.74
CA GLN A 126 1.18 6.77 22.68
C GLN A 126 2.44 7.19 23.46
N ALA A 127 2.63 6.65 24.67
CA ALA A 127 3.83 6.92 25.47
C ALA A 127 5.11 6.44 24.78
N PHE A 128 5.07 5.31 24.07
CA PHE A 128 6.20 4.83 23.28
C PHE A 128 6.54 5.79 22.13
N LEU A 129 5.52 6.28 21.42
CA LEU A 129 5.70 7.25 20.33
C LEU A 129 6.25 8.61 20.82
N ASP A 130 5.84 9.06 21.99
CA ASP A 130 6.22 10.37 22.53
C ASP A 130 7.52 10.33 23.34
N GLY A 131 7.92 9.19 23.86
CA GLY A 131 9.19 8.94 24.58
C GLY A 131 10.21 8.25 23.66
N PRO A 132 10.31 6.91 23.70
CA PRO A 132 11.39 6.17 23.07
C PRO A 132 11.57 6.47 21.58
N VAL A 133 10.49 6.66 20.81
CA VAL A 133 10.61 6.98 19.38
C VAL A 133 11.16 8.39 19.16
N ASN A 134 10.76 9.38 19.96
CA ASN A 134 11.33 10.72 19.85
C ASN A 134 12.80 10.73 20.28
N GLU A 135 13.15 9.99 21.33
CA GLU A 135 14.52 9.90 21.82
C GLU A 135 15.46 9.30 20.78
N VAL A 136 15.10 8.17 20.16
CA VAL A 136 15.93 7.57 19.10
C VAL A 136 16.00 8.46 17.86
N CYS A 137 14.96 9.18 17.53
CA CYS A 137 14.98 10.17 16.45
C CYS A 137 15.97 11.32 16.73
N ALA A 138 16.10 11.73 17.99
CA ALA A 138 17.07 12.77 18.38
C ALA A 138 18.52 12.27 18.34
N MET A 139 18.75 10.97 18.58
CA MET A 139 20.09 10.36 18.57
C MET A 139 20.68 10.17 17.17
N VAL A 140 19.87 10.15 16.12
CA VAL A 140 20.30 9.73 14.78
C VAL A 140 20.60 10.92 13.89
N SER A 141 21.85 11.03 13.45
CA SER A 141 22.23 11.82 12.28
C SER A 141 22.26 10.96 11.04
N ASP A 142 21.33 11.19 10.11
CA ASP A 142 21.29 10.42 8.86
C ASP A 142 22.56 10.60 8.01
N PHE A 143 23.18 11.77 8.06
CA PHE A 143 24.46 12.03 7.41
C PHE A 143 25.59 11.19 8.03
N GLN A 144 25.69 11.13 9.34
CA GLN A 144 26.67 10.29 10.03
C GLN A 144 26.48 8.81 9.71
N VAL A 145 25.24 8.33 9.79
CA VAL A 145 24.88 6.95 9.43
C VAL A 145 25.30 6.60 8.02
N THR A 146 25.10 7.52 7.06
CA THR A 146 25.27 7.21 5.64
C THR A 146 26.67 7.51 5.10
N HIS A 147 27.38 8.50 5.64
CA HIS A 147 28.67 8.94 5.13
C HIS A 147 29.87 8.61 6.00
N GLU A 148 29.64 8.46 7.31
CA GLU A 148 30.75 8.24 8.23
C GLU A 148 30.84 6.79 8.68
N LEU A 149 29.73 6.22 9.15
CA LEU A 149 29.68 4.91 9.78
C LEU A 149 29.29 3.79 8.82
N ALA A 150 28.51 4.07 7.80
CA ALA A 150 27.83 3.09 6.96
C ALA A 150 26.98 2.08 7.78
N ASP A 151 26.52 2.49 8.95
CA ASP A 151 25.66 1.75 9.89
C ASP A 151 25.04 2.71 10.90
N LEU A 152 24.10 2.22 11.70
CA LEU A 152 23.64 2.94 12.88
C LEU A 152 24.78 2.99 13.95
N PRO A 153 24.88 4.10 14.71
CA PRO A 153 25.80 4.18 15.83
C PRO A 153 25.56 3.05 16.85
N PRO A 154 26.61 2.52 17.51
CA PRO A 154 26.46 1.45 18.50
C PRO A 154 25.48 1.76 19.62
N GLU A 155 25.44 3.00 20.09
CA GLU A 155 24.51 3.48 21.11
C GLU A 155 23.05 3.45 20.62
N VAL A 156 22.80 3.67 19.33
CA VAL A 156 21.46 3.55 18.73
C VAL A 156 21.05 2.08 18.66
N TRP A 157 21.96 1.17 18.26
CA TRP A 157 21.71 -0.27 18.31
C TRP A 157 21.33 -0.74 19.70
N LEU A 158 22.06 -0.30 20.72
CA LEU A 158 21.77 -0.64 22.11
C LEU A 158 20.41 -0.09 22.54
N TYR A 159 20.15 1.19 22.24
CA TYR A 159 18.87 1.83 22.56
C TYR A 159 17.68 1.11 21.94
N LEU A 160 17.78 0.69 20.67
CA LEU A 160 16.73 -0.07 19.99
C LEU A 160 16.44 -1.41 20.67
N LYS A 161 17.47 -2.12 21.14
CA LYS A 161 17.34 -3.38 21.89
C LYS A 161 16.69 -3.16 23.25
N ASP A 162 17.22 -2.24 24.03
CA ASP A 162 16.79 -1.98 25.41
C ASP A 162 15.33 -1.51 25.47
N ASN A 163 14.90 -0.73 24.47
CA ASN A 163 13.53 -0.24 24.34
C ASN A 163 12.63 -1.12 23.48
N LYS A 164 13.06 -2.35 23.14
CA LYS A 164 12.25 -3.39 22.46
C LYS A 164 11.69 -2.98 21.09
N PHE A 165 12.38 -2.14 20.33
CA PHE A 165 11.96 -1.77 18.97
C PHE A 165 11.85 -2.96 18.03
N PHE A 166 12.57 -4.06 18.28
CA PHE A 166 12.51 -5.28 17.49
C PHE A 166 11.37 -6.23 17.89
N ALA A 167 10.60 -5.86 18.91
CA ALA A 167 9.58 -6.69 19.53
C ALA A 167 8.18 -6.06 19.55
N MET A 168 7.89 -5.11 18.65
CA MET A 168 6.57 -4.47 18.60
C MET A 168 5.44 -5.47 18.38
N ILE A 169 5.64 -6.48 17.51
CA ILE A 169 4.65 -7.52 17.23
C ILE A 169 4.62 -8.67 18.25
N ILE A 170 5.68 -8.85 19.02
CA ILE A 170 5.79 -9.97 19.95
C ILE A 170 4.85 -9.75 21.13
N LYS A 171 4.10 -10.81 21.48
CA LYS A 171 3.13 -10.76 22.57
C LYS A 171 3.77 -10.48 23.92
N LYS A 172 3.06 -9.76 24.80
CA LYS A 172 3.51 -9.39 26.15
C LYS A 172 3.91 -10.60 26.99
N LYS A 173 3.21 -11.73 26.84
CA LYS A 173 3.56 -12.97 27.54
C LYS A 173 4.97 -13.49 27.24
N TYR A 174 5.58 -13.06 26.13
CA TYR A 174 6.95 -13.37 25.74
C TYR A 174 7.90 -12.18 25.93
N GLY A 175 7.44 -11.13 26.61
CA GLY A 175 8.26 -9.94 26.89
C GLY A 175 8.25 -8.88 25.80
N GLY A 176 7.47 -9.03 24.73
CA GLY A 176 7.29 -8.03 23.66
C GLY A 176 6.31 -6.91 24.03
N LEU A 177 6.03 -6.04 23.06
CA LEU A 177 5.15 -4.87 23.23
C LEU A 177 3.70 -5.15 22.85
N GLU A 178 3.45 -6.12 21.96
CA GLU A 178 2.12 -6.47 21.45
C GLU A 178 1.33 -5.26 20.91
N PHE A 179 2.02 -4.43 20.11
CA PHE A 179 1.46 -3.21 19.56
C PHE A 179 0.54 -3.48 18.37
N SER A 180 -0.48 -2.65 18.24
CA SER A 180 -1.38 -2.63 17.09
C SER A 180 -0.62 -2.35 15.78
N ALA A 181 -1.19 -2.76 14.64
CA ALA A 181 -0.66 -2.42 13.32
C ALA A 181 -0.64 -0.89 13.11
N TYR A 182 -1.58 -0.18 13.70
CA TYR A 182 -1.61 1.28 13.67
C TYR A 182 -0.42 1.90 14.41
N ALA A 183 -0.10 1.43 15.61
CA ALA A 183 1.07 1.90 16.37
C ALA A 183 2.38 1.60 15.60
N GLN A 184 2.54 0.37 15.09
CA GLN A 184 3.70 0.00 14.27
C GLN A 184 3.84 0.92 13.05
N SER A 185 2.74 1.22 12.35
CA SER A 185 2.73 2.14 11.20
C SER A 185 3.21 3.53 11.60
N LEU A 186 2.74 4.10 12.70
CA LEU A 186 3.14 5.43 13.15
C LEU A 186 4.60 5.49 13.60
N VAL A 187 5.09 4.44 14.29
CA VAL A 187 6.52 4.32 14.64
C VAL A 187 7.36 4.37 13.36
N LEU A 188 7.07 3.51 12.39
CA LEU A 188 7.83 3.45 11.15
C LEU A 188 7.74 4.75 10.33
N GLN A 189 6.59 5.40 10.29
CA GLN A 189 6.43 6.71 9.65
C GLN A 189 7.35 7.76 10.29
N LYS A 190 7.42 7.80 11.63
CA LYS A 190 8.25 8.77 12.35
C LYS A 190 9.74 8.50 12.11
N LEU A 191 10.17 7.24 12.24
CA LEU A 191 11.56 6.84 12.02
C LEU A 191 12.04 7.14 10.60
N THR A 192 11.20 6.85 9.59
CA THR A 192 11.55 7.11 8.17
C THR A 192 11.71 8.60 7.89
N GLY A 193 10.95 9.46 8.56
CA GLY A 193 11.09 10.90 8.45
C GLY A 193 12.49 11.42 8.85
N VAL A 194 13.21 10.63 9.67
CA VAL A 194 14.58 10.94 10.12
C VAL A 194 15.62 10.16 9.32
N SER A 195 15.49 8.82 9.26
CA SER A 195 16.43 7.97 8.55
C SER A 195 15.77 6.69 8.01
N GLY A 196 15.96 6.45 6.72
CA GLY A 196 15.54 5.20 6.08
C GLY A 196 16.30 3.97 6.59
N VAL A 197 17.54 4.13 7.03
CA VAL A 197 18.34 3.06 7.65
C VAL A 197 17.74 2.65 8.99
N LEU A 198 17.42 3.62 9.85
CA LEU A 198 16.78 3.40 11.14
C LEU A 198 15.44 2.66 10.97
N SER A 199 14.59 3.18 10.09
CA SER A 199 13.26 2.60 9.84
C SER A 199 13.33 1.18 9.27
N SER A 200 14.26 0.91 8.34
CA SER A 200 14.45 -0.43 7.77
C SER A 200 14.95 -1.43 8.83
N THR A 201 15.85 -0.99 9.71
CA THR A 201 16.38 -1.81 10.80
C THR A 201 15.29 -2.24 11.78
N VAL A 202 14.39 -1.34 12.14
CA VAL A 202 13.25 -1.62 13.03
C VAL A 202 12.12 -2.37 12.31
N GLY A 203 11.87 -2.05 11.06
CA GLY A 203 10.73 -2.57 10.30
C GLY A 203 10.80 -4.07 10.03
N VAL A 204 11.98 -4.60 9.70
CA VAL A 204 12.14 -6.00 9.28
C VAL A 204 11.85 -7.01 10.40
N PRO A 205 12.39 -6.89 11.64
CA PRO A 205 12.04 -7.79 12.72
C PRO A 205 10.55 -7.87 13.02
N ASN A 206 9.83 -6.78 12.78
CA ASN A 206 8.41 -6.63 13.04
C ASN A 206 7.50 -6.99 11.84
N SER A 207 8.03 -7.37 10.69
CA SER A 207 7.21 -7.70 9.50
C SER A 207 7.69 -8.94 8.76
N LEU A 208 8.98 -9.04 8.47
CA LEU A 208 9.59 -10.13 7.70
C LEU A 208 10.48 -11.03 8.54
N GLY A 209 10.56 -10.79 9.83
CA GLY A 209 11.32 -11.62 10.76
C GLY A 209 10.58 -12.92 11.09
N PRO A 210 11.29 -13.95 11.60
CA PRO A 210 10.67 -15.19 12.03
C PRO A 210 9.74 -15.04 13.24
N GLY A 211 9.72 -13.90 13.92
CA GLY A 211 8.88 -13.66 15.09
C GLY A 211 7.39 -13.86 14.82
N GLU A 212 6.89 -13.36 13.72
CA GLU A 212 5.47 -13.53 13.31
C GLU A 212 5.17 -15.00 13.00
N LEU A 213 6.06 -15.67 12.23
CA LEU A 213 5.87 -17.08 11.91
C LEU A 213 5.89 -17.94 13.18
N LEU A 214 6.79 -17.64 14.12
CA LEU A 214 6.88 -18.36 15.40
C LEU A 214 5.60 -18.21 16.21
N GLN A 215 5.05 -17.01 16.33
CA GLN A 215 3.83 -16.78 17.10
C GLN A 215 2.65 -17.59 16.58
N HIS A 216 2.54 -17.74 15.25
CA HIS A 216 1.44 -18.47 14.61
C HIS A 216 1.69 -19.96 14.52
N TYR A 217 2.90 -20.38 14.17
CA TYR A 217 3.20 -21.77 13.77
C TYR A 217 4.22 -22.47 14.63
N GLY A 218 5.06 -21.76 15.39
CA GLY A 218 6.09 -22.34 16.24
C GLY A 218 5.52 -23.34 17.26
N THR A 219 6.33 -24.35 17.59
CA THR A 219 6.04 -25.21 18.76
C THR A 219 6.13 -24.38 20.04
N GLU A 220 5.56 -24.86 21.13
CA GLU A 220 5.67 -24.11 22.41
C GLU A 220 7.13 -24.00 22.87
N ASP A 221 7.95 -25.01 22.61
CA ASP A 221 9.40 -24.94 22.93
C ASP A 221 10.10 -23.87 22.09
N GLN A 222 9.84 -23.82 20.77
CA GLN A 222 10.37 -22.77 19.90
C GLN A 222 9.91 -21.38 20.33
N LYS A 223 8.63 -21.20 20.65
CA LYS A 223 8.08 -19.93 21.13
C LYS A 223 8.73 -19.49 22.43
N ASN A 224 8.81 -20.41 23.42
CA ASN A 224 9.37 -20.09 24.72
C ASN A 224 10.88 -19.84 24.69
N TYR A 225 11.59 -20.39 23.71
CA TYR A 225 13.04 -20.17 23.56
C TYR A 225 13.32 -18.88 22.76
N TYR A 226 12.75 -18.73 21.56
CA TYR A 226 13.12 -17.64 20.65
C TYR A 226 12.40 -16.32 20.92
N LEU A 227 11.08 -16.34 21.22
CA LEU A 227 10.33 -15.08 21.33
C LEU A 227 10.83 -14.16 22.46
N PRO A 228 11.15 -14.64 23.67
CA PRO A 228 11.76 -13.79 24.70
C PRO A 228 13.12 -13.23 24.27
N ARG A 229 13.96 -14.04 23.63
CA ARG A 229 15.29 -13.63 23.18
C ARG A 229 15.24 -12.59 22.05
N LEU A 230 14.29 -12.73 21.15
CA LEU A 230 13.97 -11.72 20.13
C LEU A 230 13.47 -10.43 20.80
N ALA A 231 12.60 -10.54 21.80
CA ALA A 231 12.05 -9.40 22.51
C ALA A 231 13.12 -8.61 23.31
N GLU A 232 14.13 -9.30 23.83
CA GLU A 232 15.26 -8.70 24.54
C GLU A 232 16.39 -8.23 23.60
N GLY A 233 16.23 -8.42 22.27
CA GLY A 233 17.28 -8.10 21.30
C GLY A 233 18.54 -8.96 21.42
N LYS A 234 18.48 -10.08 22.15
CA LYS A 234 19.56 -11.09 22.20
C LYS A 234 19.69 -11.83 20.88
N GLU A 235 18.56 -12.07 20.20
CA GLU A 235 18.53 -12.56 18.85
C GLU A 235 18.15 -11.45 17.89
N ILE A 236 18.92 -11.32 16.81
CA ILE A 236 18.60 -10.46 15.67
C ILE A 236 18.14 -11.36 14.53
N PRO A 237 16.87 -11.26 14.11
CA PRO A 237 16.35 -12.15 13.09
C PRO A 237 16.55 -11.57 11.69
N CYS A 238 16.66 -12.47 10.69
CA CYS A 238 16.40 -12.13 9.30
C CYS A 238 15.57 -13.22 8.62
N PHE A 239 15.00 -12.93 7.45
CA PHE A 239 14.27 -13.93 6.67
C PHE A 239 14.90 -14.15 5.29
N ALA A 240 15.51 -15.32 5.10
CA ALA A 240 16.28 -15.71 3.92
C ALA A 240 15.39 -16.44 2.90
N LEU A 241 14.72 -15.65 2.01
CA LEU A 241 13.83 -16.17 0.98
C LEU A 241 14.44 -16.07 -0.42
N THR A 242 14.89 -14.89 -0.83
CA THR A 242 15.28 -14.57 -2.21
C THR A 242 16.61 -15.22 -2.59
N SER A 243 16.62 -15.93 -3.74
CA SER A 243 17.82 -16.56 -4.32
C SER A 243 18.20 -15.87 -5.64
N PRO A 244 19.38 -16.10 -6.22
CA PRO A 244 19.77 -15.56 -7.53
C PRO A 244 18.76 -15.87 -8.63
N GLU A 245 18.21 -17.08 -8.68
CA GLU A 245 17.27 -17.57 -9.69
C GLU A 245 15.80 -17.29 -9.36
N ALA A 246 15.47 -16.99 -8.10
CA ALA A 246 14.10 -16.87 -7.62
C ALA A 246 13.92 -15.59 -6.77
N GLY A 247 13.41 -14.54 -7.42
CA GLY A 247 13.00 -13.29 -6.80
C GLY A 247 11.47 -13.16 -6.78
N SER A 248 10.89 -12.65 -7.87
CA SER A 248 9.43 -12.50 -8.01
C SER A 248 8.71 -13.86 -8.05
N ASP A 249 9.34 -14.88 -8.62
CA ASP A 249 8.88 -16.28 -8.55
C ASP A 249 9.46 -16.97 -7.31
N ALA A 250 9.01 -16.55 -6.14
CA ALA A 250 9.50 -17.06 -4.87
C ALA A 250 9.16 -18.54 -4.63
N GLY A 251 8.18 -19.08 -5.34
CA GLY A 251 7.86 -20.52 -5.31
C GLY A 251 8.90 -21.40 -6.02
N SER A 252 9.75 -20.83 -6.87
CA SER A 252 10.75 -21.54 -7.66
C SER A 252 12.15 -21.53 -7.07
N ILE A 253 12.30 -21.24 -5.76
CA ILE A 253 13.60 -21.24 -5.09
C ILE A 253 14.35 -22.55 -5.37
N PRO A 254 15.67 -22.48 -5.72
CA PRO A 254 16.49 -23.65 -5.97
C PRO A 254 17.07 -24.27 -4.70
N ASP A 255 17.05 -23.54 -3.61
CA ASP A 255 17.58 -23.96 -2.32
C ASP A 255 16.84 -25.18 -1.79
N TYR A 256 17.55 -26.14 -1.23
CA TYR A 256 16.96 -27.42 -0.85
C TYR A 256 17.52 -27.98 0.46
N GLY A 257 16.72 -28.85 1.05
CA GLY A 257 17.11 -29.71 2.17
C GLY A 257 16.78 -31.17 1.87
N VAL A 258 17.57 -32.08 2.39
CA VAL A 258 17.34 -33.52 2.31
C VAL A 258 17.25 -34.07 3.71
N VAL A 259 16.15 -34.73 4.05
CA VAL A 259 15.94 -35.40 5.35
C VAL A 259 16.91 -36.58 5.45
N CYS A 260 17.60 -36.68 6.56
CA CYS A 260 18.55 -37.76 6.83
C CYS A 260 18.83 -37.86 8.33
N LYS A 261 19.47 -38.94 8.76
CA LYS A 261 20.08 -39.07 10.10
C LYS A 261 21.47 -38.47 10.11
N GLY A 262 21.86 -37.87 11.23
CA GLY A 262 23.17 -37.28 11.38
C GLY A 262 23.49 -37.01 12.83
N GLU A 263 24.72 -36.58 13.10
CA GLU A 263 25.20 -36.31 14.44
C GLU A 263 24.95 -34.81 14.78
N TRP A 264 24.34 -34.58 15.93
CA TRP A 264 24.15 -33.24 16.52
C TRP A 264 24.45 -33.31 18.01
N GLU A 265 25.39 -32.47 18.47
CA GLU A 265 25.82 -32.45 19.88
C GLU A 265 26.20 -33.84 20.43
N GLY A 266 26.87 -34.64 19.61
CA GLY A 266 27.33 -35.97 19.97
C GLY A 266 26.23 -37.06 20.00
N LYS A 267 25.05 -36.80 19.47
CA LYS A 267 23.93 -37.76 19.35
C LYS A 267 23.49 -37.93 17.90
N GLU A 268 23.15 -39.12 17.52
CA GLU A 268 22.47 -39.38 16.26
C GLU A 268 21.03 -38.91 16.37
N VAL A 269 20.62 -37.97 15.50
CA VAL A 269 19.26 -37.41 15.45
C VAL A 269 18.74 -37.43 14.03
N LEU A 270 17.42 -37.40 13.91
CA LEU A 270 16.75 -37.09 12.64
C LEU A 270 16.95 -35.59 12.36
N GLY A 271 17.38 -35.28 11.13
CA GLY A 271 17.66 -33.93 10.73
C GLY A 271 17.55 -33.73 9.23
N MET A 272 18.17 -32.69 8.75
CA MET A 272 18.21 -32.38 7.33
C MET A 272 19.53 -31.73 6.93
N ARG A 273 19.99 -32.03 5.71
CA ARG A 273 21.15 -31.39 5.09
C ARG A 273 20.70 -30.29 4.18
N LEU A 274 21.09 -29.06 4.49
CA LEU A 274 20.63 -27.85 3.81
C LEU A 274 21.70 -27.28 2.90
N THR A 275 21.30 -26.87 1.70
CA THR A 275 22.14 -26.08 0.78
C THR A 275 21.35 -24.89 0.27
N TRP A 276 21.90 -23.69 0.47
CA TRP A 276 21.25 -22.45 0.05
C TRP A 276 22.26 -21.39 -0.39
N ASN A 277 21.78 -20.47 -1.26
CA ASN A 277 22.49 -19.26 -1.66
C ASN A 277 21.48 -18.10 -1.75
N LYS A 278 21.36 -17.34 -0.70
CA LYS A 278 20.39 -16.24 -0.60
C LYS A 278 21.06 -14.89 -0.79
N ARG A 279 20.30 -13.90 -1.29
CA ARG A 279 20.76 -12.53 -1.48
C ARG A 279 19.68 -11.51 -1.15
N TYR A 280 20.09 -10.25 -0.96
CA TYR A 280 19.21 -9.12 -0.60
C TYR A 280 18.53 -9.29 0.75
N ILE A 281 19.13 -10.01 1.67
CA ILE A 281 18.50 -10.33 2.95
C ILE A 281 18.83 -9.22 3.94
N THR A 282 17.80 -8.45 4.31
CA THR A 282 17.91 -7.38 5.31
C THR A 282 18.19 -8.00 6.67
N LEU A 283 19.13 -7.41 7.40
CA LEU A 283 19.72 -7.85 8.65
C LEU A 283 20.60 -9.12 8.57
N ALA A 284 20.70 -9.83 7.45
CA ALA A 284 21.57 -10.99 7.35
C ALA A 284 23.02 -10.73 7.84
N PRO A 285 23.66 -9.58 7.53
CA PRO A 285 25.03 -9.35 7.99
C PRO A 285 25.22 -9.39 9.50
N VAL A 286 24.20 -9.07 10.29
CA VAL A 286 24.22 -8.99 11.76
C VAL A 286 23.26 -9.98 12.43
N ALA A 287 22.63 -10.85 11.64
CA ALA A 287 21.66 -11.79 12.17
C ALA A 287 22.31 -12.87 13.05
N THR A 288 21.63 -13.24 14.12
CA THR A 288 21.98 -14.37 14.98
C THR A 288 21.13 -15.60 14.65
N VAL A 289 19.96 -15.38 14.02
CA VAL A 289 19.06 -16.43 13.57
C VAL A 289 18.47 -16.14 12.20
N LEU A 290 18.55 -17.11 11.30
CA LEU A 290 17.93 -17.06 9.98
C LEU A 290 16.58 -17.76 10.03
N GLY A 291 15.50 -17.10 9.55
CA GLY A 291 14.34 -17.79 9.03
C GLY A 291 14.66 -18.19 7.58
N LEU A 292 14.93 -19.44 7.31
CA LEU A 292 15.34 -19.93 6.00
C LEU A 292 14.19 -20.65 5.29
N ALA A 293 13.91 -20.28 4.05
CA ALA A 293 12.98 -20.97 3.16
C ALA A 293 13.75 -21.82 2.12
N PHE A 294 13.36 -23.10 1.98
CA PHE A 294 13.97 -24.06 1.05
C PHE A 294 12.97 -25.16 0.67
N LYS A 295 13.25 -25.92 -0.38
CA LYS A 295 12.47 -27.12 -0.75
C LYS A 295 13.00 -28.34 0.01
N LEU A 296 12.14 -29.00 0.77
CA LEU A 296 12.51 -30.19 1.55
C LEU A 296 12.14 -31.46 0.79
N ARG A 297 13.08 -32.41 0.76
CA ARG A 297 12.94 -33.74 0.15
C ARG A 297 13.22 -34.83 1.19
N ASP A 298 12.47 -35.91 1.09
CA ASP A 298 12.61 -37.11 1.94
C ASP A 298 12.72 -38.36 1.09
N PRO A 299 13.88 -38.59 0.43
CA PRO A 299 14.04 -39.74 -0.46
C PRO A 299 14.07 -41.09 0.27
N GLU A 300 14.34 -41.10 1.58
CA GLU A 300 14.39 -42.29 2.40
C GLU A 300 13.05 -42.58 3.11
N GLY A 301 12.05 -41.70 3.00
CA GLY A 301 10.76 -41.87 3.63
C GLY A 301 10.78 -41.83 5.16
N LEU A 302 11.70 -41.04 5.72
CA LEU A 302 11.88 -40.91 7.19
C LEU A 302 10.76 -40.10 7.87
N LEU A 303 10.04 -39.27 7.08
CA LEU A 303 8.89 -38.47 7.50
C LEU A 303 7.56 -38.96 6.93
N GLY A 304 7.59 -39.98 6.03
CA GLY A 304 6.41 -40.54 5.38
C GLY A 304 6.62 -40.92 3.92
N ASP A 305 5.53 -41.21 3.21
CA ASP A 305 5.59 -41.76 1.85
C ASP A 305 5.87 -40.74 0.74
N LYS A 306 5.90 -39.45 1.06
CA LYS A 306 6.04 -38.37 0.08
C LYS A 306 7.50 -37.92 -0.02
N GLU A 307 8.15 -38.10 -1.18
CA GLU A 307 9.53 -37.70 -1.41
C GLU A 307 9.71 -36.18 -1.49
N ASP A 308 8.89 -35.46 -2.26
CA ASP A 308 8.93 -33.99 -2.36
C ASP A 308 7.91 -33.38 -1.38
N LEU A 309 8.39 -32.89 -0.26
CA LEU A 309 7.55 -32.30 0.78
C LEU A 309 7.13 -30.87 0.44
N GLY A 310 7.92 -30.16 -0.40
CA GLY A 310 7.65 -28.77 -0.78
C GLY A 310 8.43 -27.75 0.03
N ILE A 311 8.01 -26.47 -0.11
CA ILE A 311 8.68 -25.35 0.60
C ILE A 311 8.48 -25.48 2.09
N THR A 312 9.59 -25.43 2.81
CA THR A 312 9.68 -25.55 4.26
C THR A 312 10.41 -24.34 4.83
N CYS A 313 10.04 -23.89 6.02
CA CYS A 313 10.69 -22.80 6.74
C CYS A 313 11.35 -23.34 8.02
N ALA A 314 12.60 -22.99 8.25
CA ALA A 314 13.34 -23.40 9.45
C ALA A 314 14.07 -22.21 10.10
N LEU A 315 14.35 -22.32 11.38
CA LEU A 315 15.19 -21.39 12.15
C LEU A 315 16.59 -21.92 12.19
N ILE A 316 17.54 -21.22 11.60
CA ILE A 316 18.94 -21.63 11.54
C ILE A 316 19.77 -20.62 12.35
N PRO A 317 20.33 -21.00 13.51
CA PRO A 317 21.32 -20.19 14.22
C PRO A 317 22.53 -19.91 13.31
N THR A 318 23.02 -18.67 13.31
CA THR A 318 24.10 -18.28 12.40
C THR A 318 25.48 -18.74 12.84
N ASP A 319 25.61 -19.23 14.07
CA ASP A 319 26.83 -19.85 14.63
C ASP A 319 26.98 -21.33 14.25
N VAL A 320 25.99 -21.93 13.60
CA VAL A 320 26.11 -23.28 13.04
C VAL A 320 27.24 -23.32 12.04
N LYS A 321 28.18 -24.27 12.25
CA LYS A 321 29.38 -24.39 11.42
C LYS A 321 29.04 -24.49 9.94
N GLY A 322 29.62 -23.60 9.15
CA GLY A 322 29.44 -23.55 7.68
C GLY A 322 28.34 -22.60 7.22
N VAL A 323 27.60 -21.95 8.10
CA VAL A 323 26.71 -20.85 7.79
C VAL A 323 27.54 -19.61 7.51
N GLU A 324 27.36 -19.00 6.35
CA GLU A 324 28.06 -17.79 5.92
C GLU A 324 27.11 -16.59 6.00
N ILE A 325 27.53 -15.57 6.77
CA ILE A 325 26.91 -14.25 6.90
C ILE A 325 27.98 -13.17 6.95
N GLY A 326 27.62 -11.91 7.16
CA GLY A 326 28.52 -10.77 7.41
C GLY A 326 28.82 -9.93 6.18
N ASN A 327 28.85 -10.52 4.99
CA ASN A 327 28.99 -9.75 3.77
C ASN A 327 27.77 -8.88 3.50
N ARG A 328 28.01 -7.67 2.90
CA ARG A 328 26.95 -6.70 2.67
C ARG A 328 26.74 -6.43 1.17
N HIS A 329 25.50 -6.20 0.80
CA HIS A 329 25.13 -5.43 -0.38
C HIS A 329 25.09 -3.94 -0.02
N PHE A 330 25.24 -3.06 -1.02
CA PHE A 330 25.18 -1.61 -0.84
C PHE A 330 24.18 -0.98 -1.80
N PRO A 331 22.87 -1.08 -1.52
CA PRO A 331 21.85 -0.64 -2.45
C PRO A 331 21.77 0.90 -2.51
N LEU A 332 22.19 1.47 -3.64
CA LEU A 332 22.09 2.90 -3.97
C LEU A 332 22.63 3.83 -2.86
N ASN A 333 23.75 3.50 -2.29
CA ASN A 333 24.39 4.25 -1.19
C ASN A 333 23.54 4.34 0.10
N VAL A 334 22.56 3.46 0.28
CA VAL A 334 21.80 3.39 1.54
C VAL A 334 22.35 2.23 2.37
N PRO A 335 23.04 2.50 3.49
CA PRO A 335 23.83 1.51 4.19
C PRO A 335 23.07 0.76 5.28
N PHE A 336 21.82 0.39 5.04
CA PHE A 336 21.16 -0.53 5.97
C PHE A 336 21.77 -1.93 5.88
N GLN A 337 21.73 -2.67 6.96
CA GLN A 337 22.26 -4.02 7.01
C GLN A 337 21.50 -4.93 6.04
N ASN A 338 22.12 -5.23 4.90
CA ASN A 338 21.56 -6.07 3.83
C ASN A 338 22.67 -6.87 3.17
N GLY A 339 22.48 -8.17 3.01
CA GLY A 339 23.55 -8.99 2.48
C GLY A 339 23.12 -10.39 2.05
N PRO A 340 24.07 -11.20 1.57
CA PRO A 340 23.86 -12.60 1.27
C PRO A 340 23.95 -13.46 2.53
N THR A 341 23.38 -14.66 2.45
CA THR A 341 23.70 -15.78 3.36
C THR A 341 23.80 -17.06 2.54
N ARG A 342 24.73 -17.94 2.91
CA ARG A 342 25.01 -19.19 2.23
C ARG A 342 25.24 -20.31 3.21
N GLY A 343 24.96 -21.52 2.76
CA GLY A 343 25.31 -22.75 3.44
C GLY A 343 25.39 -23.88 2.42
N LYS A 344 26.34 -24.78 2.59
CA LYS A 344 26.51 -25.93 1.70
C LYS A 344 26.60 -27.20 2.54
N ASP A 345 25.63 -28.09 2.34
CA ASP A 345 25.54 -29.39 3.02
C ASP A 345 25.54 -29.27 4.56
N ILE A 346 24.85 -28.29 5.11
CA ILE A 346 24.78 -28.01 6.53
C ILE A 346 23.76 -28.94 7.19
N PHE A 347 24.20 -29.76 8.12
CA PHE A 347 23.31 -30.61 8.90
C PHE A 347 22.69 -29.84 10.07
N VAL A 348 21.37 -29.96 10.22
CA VAL A 348 20.62 -29.42 11.37
C VAL A 348 19.50 -30.38 11.78
N PRO A 349 19.11 -30.42 13.06
CA PRO A 349 17.98 -31.23 13.52
C PRO A 349 16.67 -30.88 12.82
N ILE A 350 15.77 -31.85 12.68
CA ILE A 350 14.45 -31.66 12.09
C ILE A 350 13.58 -30.68 12.88
N ASP A 351 13.80 -30.59 14.19
CA ASP A 351 13.09 -29.67 15.10
C ASP A 351 13.40 -28.19 14.83
N PHE A 352 14.36 -27.89 13.96
CA PHE A 352 14.60 -26.51 13.51
C PHE A 352 13.54 -26.05 12.51
N ILE A 353 12.75 -26.95 11.94
CA ILE A 353 11.56 -26.58 11.15
C ILE A 353 10.60 -25.79 12.05
N ILE A 354 10.14 -24.63 11.59
CA ILE A 354 9.15 -23.83 12.32
C ILE A 354 7.86 -24.65 12.47
N GLY A 355 7.47 -24.93 13.71
CA GLY A 355 6.34 -25.80 14.02
C GLY A 355 6.68 -27.28 14.05
N GLY A 356 7.97 -27.64 13.87
CA GLY A 356 8.45 -29.01 13.92
C GLY A 356 8.12 -29.84 12.69
N GLU A 357 8.35 -31.13 12.77
CA GLU A 357 8.17 -32.11 11.68
C GLU A 357 6.82 -32.00 10.96
N LYS A 358 5.73 -31.77 11.70
CA LYS A 358 4.36 -31.67 11.16
C LYS A 358 4.16 -30.54 10.17
N MET A 359 5.03 -29.55 10.22
CA MET A 359 4.99 -28.35 9.37
C MET A 359 5.95 -28.43 8.18
N ALA A 360 6.62 -29.57 7.98
CA ALA A 360 7.41 -29.86 6.79
C ALA A 360 6.52 -29.69 5.52
N GLY A 361 7.00 -28.95 4.55
CA GLY A 361 6.26 -28.64 3.32
C GLY A 361 5.15 -27.59 3.42
N GLN A 362 4.90 -27.03 4.63
CA GLN A 362 3.87 -25.99 4.83
C GLN A 362 4.43 -24.55 4.78
N GLY A 363 5.69 -24.40 4.42
CA GLY A 363 6.38 -23.10 4.46
C GLY A 363 5.77 -22.05 3.51
N TRP A 364 5.28 -22.45 2.34
CA TRP A 364 4.65 -21.51 1.42
C TRP A 364 3.40 -20.87 2.01
N ARG A 365 2.55 -21.67 2.62
CA ARG A 365 1.35 -21.18 3.32
C ARG A 365 1.71 -20.19 4.44
N MET A 366 2.70 -20.56 5.28
CA MET A 366 3.20 -19.68 6.35
C MET A 366 3.65 -18.32 5.82
N LEU A 367 4.43 -18.33 4.73
CA LEU A 367 4.97 -17.14 4.10
C LEU A 367 3.85 -16.23 3.56
N VAL A 368 2.90 -16.80 2.83
CA VAL A 368 1.82 -16.00 2.22
C VAL A 368 0.93 -15.38 3.30
N GLU A 369 0.62 -16.11 4.36
CA GLU A 369 -0.22 -15.60 5.46
C GLU A 369 0.48 -14.46 6.22
N CYS A 370 1.73 -14.63 6.60
CA CYS A 370 2.45 -13.66 7.43
C CYS A 370 2.99 -12.47 6.62
N LEU A 371 3.60 -12.71 5.45
CA LEU A 371 4.21 -11.65 4.63
C LEU A 371 3.19 -10.67 4.04
N SER A 372 1.94 -11.10 3.82
CA SER A 372 0.90 -10.21 3.29
C SER A 372 0.49 -9.13 4.30
N VAL A 373 0.50 -9.43 5.58
CA VAL A 373 0.22 -8.47 6.66
C VAL A 373 1.37 -7.46 6.75
N GLY A 374 2.63 -7.93 6.86
CA GLY A 374 3.82 -7.07 6.90
C GLY A 374 3.92 -6.13 5.70
N ARG A 375 3.61 -6.61 4.49
CA ARG A 375 3.53 -5.78 3.27
C ARG A 375 2.54 -4.63 3.39
N GLY A 376 1.42 -4.82 4.10
CA GLY A 376 0.40 -3.80 4.33
C GLY A 376 0.82 -2.72 5.33
N ILE A 377 1.83 -2.97 6.15
CA ILE A 377 2.31 -2.07 7.21
C ILE A 377 3.62 -1.38 6.80
N THR A 378 4.70 -2.14 6.60
CA THR A 378 6.07 -1.62 6.60
C THR A 378 6.34 -0.64 5.46
N LEU A 379 6.24 -1.07 4.20
CA LEU A 379 6.59 -0.22 3.06
C LEU A 379 5.59 0.92 2.82
N PRO A 380 4.27 0.73 3.01
CA PRO A 380 3.34 1.85 2.97
C PRO A 380 3.63 2.89 4.04
N SER A 381 3.96 2.48 5.27
CA SER A 381 4.30 3.38 6.37
C SER A 381 5.59 4.14 6.11
N ASN A 382 6.64 3.45 5.66
CA ASN A 382 7.92 4.08 5.33
C ASN A 382 7.75 5.12 4.21
N SER A 383 7.06 4.77 3.14
CA SER A 383 6.81 5.70 2.04
C SER A 383 5.93 6.87 2.47
N THR A 384 4.92 6.64 3.31
CA THR A 384 4.04 7.68 3.85
C THR A 384 4.80 8.61 4.80
N GLY A 385 5.63 8.07 5.69
CA GLY A 385 6.49 8.86 6.58
C GLY A 385 7.44 9.76 5.81
N GLY A 386 8.14 9.18 4.83
CA GLY A 386 9.06 9.93 3.97
C GLY A 386 8.39 11.08 3.20
N ILE A 387 7.20 10.85 2.62
CA ILE A 387 6.49 11.91 1.90
C ILE A 387 5.92 12.98 2.84
N LYS A 388 5.44 12.61 4.04
CA LYS A 388 4.95 13.59 5.03
C LYS A 388 6.07 14.50 5.49
N SER A 389 7.25 13.95 5.80
CA SER A 389 8.44 14.74 6.15
C SER A 389 8.87 15.64 4.98
N ALA A 390 8.96 15.08 3.77
CA ALA A 390 9.30 15.85 2.57
C ALA A 390 8.28 16.98 2.30
N ALA A 391 6.98 16.73 2.46
CA ALA A 391 5.93 17.73 2.24
C ALA A 391 6.02 18.88 3.25
N MET A 392 6.27 18.57 4.52
CA MET A 392 6.44 19.57 5.56
C MET A 392 7.67 20.44 5.29
N ALA A 393 8.84 19.81 5.12
CA ALA A 393 10.09 20.53 4.93
C ALA A 393 10.15 21.29 3.59
N THR A 394 9.67 20.68 2.47
CA THR A 394 9.65 21.34 1.16
C THR A 394 8.65 22.49 1.11
N GLY A 395 7.49 22.32 1.75
CA GLY A 395 6.50 23.39 1.90
C GLY A 395 7.06 24.59 2.64
N ALA A 396 7.70 24.35 3.78
CA ALA A 396 8.40 25.39 4.55
C ALA A 396 9.55 26.04 3.76
N TYR A 397 10.43 25.22 3.16
CA TYR A 397 11.51 25.71 2.32
C TYR A 397 11.01 26.62 1.19
N SER A 398 9.95 26.21 0.49
CA SER A 398 9.38 26.98 -0.62
C SER A 398 8.81 28.34 -0.19
N ARG A 399 8.41 28.46 1.08
CA ARG A 399 7.95 29.72 1.70
C ARG A 399 9.13 30.62 2.11
N ILE A 400 10.22 29.99 2.58
CA ILE A 400 11.43 30.70 3.06
C ILE A 400 12.29 31.17 1.89
N ARG A 401 12.58 30.27 0.93
CA ARG A 401 13.37 30.59 -0.24
C ARG A 401 12.65 31.58 -1.13
N ARG A 402 13.31 32.67 -1.49
CA ARG A 402 12.76 33.74 -2.33
C ARG A 402 13.58 33.91 -3.59
N GLN A 403 12.89 34.06 -4.70
CA GLN A 403 13.43 34.47 -6.01
C GLN A 403 12.46 35.47 -6.64
N PHE A 404 12.94 36.33 -7.52
CA PHE A 404 12.11 37.37 -8.12
C PHE A 404 11.29 38.19 -7.10
N LYS A 405 11.88 38.41 -5.91
CA LYS A 405 11.33 39.19 -4.78
C LYS A 405 10.11 38.57 -4.08
N GLN A 406 9.84 37.28 -4.30
CA GLN A 406 8.74 36.54 -3.66
C GLN A 406 9.17 35.14 -3.23
N PRO A 407 8.45 34.49 -2.31
CA PRO A 407 8.64 33.07 -2.02
C PRO A 407 8.52 32.24 -3.30
N ILE A 408 9.39 31.25 -3.49
CA ILE A 408 9.32 30.39 -4.68
C ILE A 408 8.00 29.59 -4.71
N GLY A 409 7.46 29.20 -3.56
CA GLY A 409 6.20 28.50 -3.43
C GLY A 409 4.96 29.32 -3.83
N HIS A 410 5.14 30.61 -4.20
CA HIS A 410 4.09 31.47 -4.75
C HIS A 410 4.13 31.57 -6.28
N MET A 411 5.03 30.85 -6.92
CA MET A 411 5.14 30.78 -8.37
C MET A 411 4.28 29.60 -8.86
N GLU A 412 3.42 29.82 -9.86
CA GLU A 412 2.50 28.80 -10.38
C GLU A 412 3.20 27.51 -10.79
N GLY A 413 4.40 27.60 -11.40
CA GLY A 413 5.20 26.43 -11.76
C GLY A 413 5.75 25.64 -10.56
N VAL A 414 5.78 26.22 -9.36
CA VAL A 414 6.16 25.55 -8.11
C VAL A 414 4.91 25.09 -7.34
N GLU A 415 3.79 25.79 -7.46
CA GLU A 415 2.53 25.40 -6.83
C GLU A 415 2.04 24.02 -7.32
N GLU A 416 2.20 23.70 -8.59
CA GLU A 416 1.79 22.42 -9.17
C GLU A 416 2.48 21.21 -8.50
N PRO A 417 3.83 21.08 -8.46
CA PRO A 417 4.50 19.98 -7.77
C PRO A 417 4.28 20.02 -6.25
N LEU A 418 4.15 21.18 -5.60
CA LEU A 418 3.75 21.28 -4.20
C LEU A 418 2.36 20.70 -3.96
N ALA A 419 1.42 20.94 -4.86
CA ALA A 419 0.08 20.38 -4.75
C ALA A 419 0.09 18.85 -4.89
N ARG A 420 0.88 18.31 -5.82
CA ARG A 420 1.08 16.84 -5.92
C ARG A 420 1.67 16.27 -4.64
N LEU A 421 2.66 16.94 -4.07
CA LEU A 421 3.29 16.53 -2.82
C LEU A 421 2.30 16.50 -1.64
N GLY A 422 1.53 17.59 -1.45
CA GLY A 422 0.51 17.67 -0.40
C GLY A 422 -0.66 16.71 -0.60
N GLY A 423 -1.17 16.63 -1.82
CA GLY A 423 -2.26 15.72 -2.19
C GLY A 423 -1.87 14.25 -2.01
N ASN A 424 -0.68 13.86 -2.46
CA ASN A 424 -0.16 12.51 -2.27
C ASN A 424 0.08 12.18 -0.79
N ALA A 425 0.62 13.12 0.01
CA ALA A 425 0.79 12.92 1.44
C ALA A 425 -0.56 12.62 2.12
N TYR A 426 -1.62 13.34 1.75
CA TYR A 426 -2.96 13.11 2.29
C TYR A 426 -3.54 11.75 1.88
N VAL A 427 -3.45 11.39 0.59
CA VAL A 427 -3.99 10.14 0.04
C VAL A 427 -3.24 8.92 0.60
N MET A 428 -1.91 8.98 0.67
CA MET A 428 -1.09 7.87 1.17
C MET A 428 -1.32 7.62 2.66
N ASP A 429 -1.39 8.67 3.46
CA ASP A 429 -1.69 8.56 4.89
C ASP A 429 -3.11 7.99 5.12
N ALA A 430 -4.09 8.42 4.32
CA ALA A 430 -5.44 7.86 4.35
C ALA A 430 -5.45 6.35 4.00
N ALA A 431 -4.74 5.96 2.95
CA ALA A 431 -4.67 4.57 2.51
C ALA A 431 -3.95 3.66 3.53
N SER A 432 -2.83 4.12 4.07
CA SER A 432 -2.10 3.42 5.14
C SER A 432 -2.97 3.24 6.38
N ASN A 433 -3.63 4.30 6.86
CA ASN A 433 -4.47 4.25 8.06
C ASN A 433 -5.69 3.32 7.88
N LEU A 434 -6.35 3.34 6.72
CA LEU A 434 -7.46 2.42 6.46
C LEU A 434 -6.98 0.97 6.42
N THR A 435 -5.81 0.71 5.83
CA THR A 435 -5.25 -0.64 5.72
C THR A 435 -4.88 -1.21 7.09
N VAL A 436 -4.18 -0.45 7.93
CA VAL A 436 -3.81 -0.94 9.27
C VAL A 436 -5.03 -1.07 10.18
N ALA A 437 -6.07 -0.24 10.01
CA ALA A 437 -7.35 -0.42 10.70
C ALA A 437 -7.99 -1.78 10.36
N GLY A 438 -7.92 -2.23 9.10
CA GLY A 438 -8.38 -3.56 8.71
C GLY A 438 -7.56 -4.67 9.36
N ILE A 439 -6.24 -4.52 9.41
CA ILE A 439 -5.34 -5.49 10.06
C ILE A 439 -5.63 -5.58 11.57
N ASP A 440 -5.84 -4.45 12.24
CA ASP A 440 -6.19 -4.42 13.67
C ASP A 440 -7.58 -5.04 13.97
N LEU A 441 -8.46 -5.07 12.97
CA LEU A 441 -9.73 -5.82 13.04
C LEU A 441 -9.57 -7.33 12.80
N GLY A 442 -8.35 -7.81 12.58
CA GLY A 442 -8.05 -9.22 12.35
C GLY A 442 -8.07 -9.65 10.88
N GLU A 443 -8.24 -8.72 9.95
CA GLU A 443 -8.21 -9.02 8.52
C GLU A 443 -6.78 -9.31 8.04
N LYS A 444 -6.67 -10.19 7.05
CA LYS A 444 -5.42 -10.52 6.34
C LYS A 444 -5.54 -10.08 4.87
N PRO A 445 -5.56 -8.77 4.58
CA PRO A 445 -6.00 -8.23 3.29
C PRO A 445 -4.89 -8.32 2.23
N SER A 446 -4.70 -9.44 1.57
CA SER A 446 -3.63 -9.67 0.59
C SER A 446 -3.71 -8.74 -0.63
N VAL A 447 -4.93 -8.43 -1.11
CA VAL A 447 -5.16 -7.54 -2.25
C VAL A 447 -4.93 -6.09 -1.84
N ILE A 448 -5.50 -5.65 -0.72
CA ILE A 448 -5.31 -4.28 -0.22
C ILE A 448 -3.85 -4.02 0.12
N SER A 449 -3.15 -4.96 0.77
CA SER A 449 -1.72 -4.85 1.05
C SER A 449 -0.90 -4.62 -0.23
N ALA A 450 -1.27 -5.32 -1.31
CA ALA A 450 -0.64 -5.13 -2.62
C ALA A 450 -0.94 -3.73 -3.21
N ILE A 451 -2.18 -3.25 -3.09
CA ILE A 451 -2.60 -1.92 -3.55
C ILE A 451 -1.80 -0.83 -2.84
N VAL A 452 -1.78 -0.85 -1.50
CA VAL A 452 -1.12 0.22 -0.74
C VAL A 452 0.39 0.18 -0.90
N LYS A 453 1.01 -1.01 -0.91
CA LYS A 453 2.44 -1.15 -1.20
C LYS A 453 2.79 -0.55 -2.55
N TYR A 454 2.07 -0.92 -3.60
CA TYR A 454 2.31 -0.43 -4.97
C TYR A 454 2.15 1.09 -5.05
N HIS A 455 1.01 1.62 -4.60
CA HIS A 455 0.71 3.04 -4.76
C HIS A 455 1.51 3.93 -3.81
N CYS A 456 1.70 3.54 -2.55
CA CYS A 456 2.50 4.35 -1.62
C CYS A 456 3.95 4.44 -2.07
N THR A 457 4.57 3.34 -2.52
CA THR A 457 5.96 3.38 -2.97
C THR A 457 6.14 4.16 -4.27
N HIS A 458 5.25 4.02 -5.26
CA HIS A 458 5.32 4.80 -6.51
C HIS A 458 5.00 6.28 -6.31
N ARG A 459 3.93 6.60 -5.56
CA ARG A 459 3.57 8.00 -5.25
C ARG A 459 4.66 8.64 -4.39
N GLY A 460 5.24 7.90 -3.45
CA GLY A 460 6.39 8.36 -2.66
C GLY A 460 7.60 8.68 -3.51
N GLN A 461 7.96 7.81 -4.45
CA GLN A 461 9.07 8.04 -5.39
C GLN A 461 8.83 9.27 -6.26
N GLN A 462 7.63 9.44 -6.84
CA GLN A 462 7.33 10.64 -7.63
C GLN A 462 7.35 11.91 -6.79
N SER A 463 6.85 11.82 -5.57
CA SER A 463 6.79 12.97 -4.66
C SER A 463 8.17 13.43 -4.19
N ILE A 464 9.11 12.52 -3.98
CA ILE A 464 10.48 12.92 -3.65
C ILE A 464 11.18 13.58 -4.84
N ILE A 465 10.87 13.14 -6.07
CA ILE A 465 11.35 13.80 -7.29
C ILE A 465 10.80 15.24 -7.37
N ASP A 466 9.49 15.41 -7.18
CA ASP A 466 8.85 16.73 -7.14
C ASP A 466 9.49 17.65 -6.06
N ALA A 467 9.76 17.09 -4.88
CA ALA A 467 10.43 17.83 -3.79
C ALA A 467 11.88 18.25 -4.16
N MET A 468 12.63 17.35 -4.80
CA MET A 468 13.99 17.64 -5.30
C MET A 468 13.97 18.79 -6.33
N ASP A 469 13.04 18.78 -7.27
CA ASP A 469 12.86 19.82 -8.28
C ASP A 469 12.55 21.18 -7.66
N ILE A 470 11.65 21.22 -6.65
CA ILE A 470 11.30 22.44 -5.93
C ILE A 470 12.50 23.02 -5.18
N VAL A 471 13.24 22.16 -4.48
CA VAL A 471 14.37 22.58 -3.63
C VAL A 471 15.60 22.93 -4.45
N GLY A 472 15.76 22.31 -5.63
CA GLY A 472 16.86 22.58 -6.56
C GLY A 472 18.22 22.15 -6.02
N GLY A 473 19.25 22.94 -6.22
CA GLY A 473 20.63 22.61 -5.88
C GLY A 473 20.85 22.16 -4.44
N LYS A 474 20.14 22.72 -3.47
CA LYS A 474 20.21 22.27 -2.07
C LYS A 474 19.70 20.83 -1.91
N GLY A 475 18.69 20.44 -2.67
CA GLY A 475 18.21 19.06 -2.66
C GLY A 475 19.22 18.06 -3.25
N ILE A 476 20.08 18.51 -4.17
CA ILE A 476 21.08 17.70 -4.88
C ILE A 476 22.35 17.51 -4.06
N CYS A 477 22.86 18.61 -3.44
CA CYS A 477 24.10 18.56 -2.68
C CYS A 477 23.89 17.82 -1.36
N LEU A 478 24.61 16.72 -1.17
CA LEU A 478 24.61 15.94 0.07
C LEU A 478 25.28 16.72 1.19
N GLY A 479 24.89 16.45 2.41
CA GLY A 479 25.44 17.05 3.63
C GLY A 479 24.47 16.93 4.79
N PRO A 480 24.90 17.33 6.01
CA PRO A 480 24.06 17.31 7.22
C PRO A 480 22.78 18.13 7.09
N SER A 481 22.77 19.17 6.26
CA SER A 481 21.61 20.02 6.06
C SER A 481 20.66 19.55 4.95
N ASN A 482 21.03 18.50 4.20
CA ASN A 482 20.18 17.93 3.16
C ASN A 482 19.08 17.03 3.79
N PHE A 483 17.84 17.20 3.36
CA PHE A 483 16.68 16.48 3.88
C PHE A 483 15.94 15.62 2.84
N LEU A 484 16.43 15.55 1.60
CA LEU A 484 15.74 14.88 0.47
C LEU A 484 16.56 13.80 -0.22
N ALA A 485 17.86 14.04 -0.43
CA ALA A 485 18.69 13.25 -1.34
C ALA A 485 18.76 11.77 -0.96
N ARG A 486 18.76 11.43 0.35
CA ARG A 486 18.72 10.04 0.81
C ARG A 486 17.40 9.37 0.49
N GLY A 487 16.28 10.06 0.74
CA GLY A 487 14.97 9.59 0.35
C GLY A 487 14.87 9.32 -1.15
N TYR A 488 15.44 10.19 -1.97
CA TYR A 488 15.53 9.99 -3.42
C TYR A 488 16.34 8.74 -3.77
N GLN A 489 17.54 8.57 -3.21
CA GLN A 489 18.38 7.40 -3.45
C GLN A 489 17.70 6.10 -2.99
N GLY A 490 17.03 6.12 -1.83
CA GLY A 490 16.38 4.94 -1.25
C GLY A 490 15.05 4.56 -1.89
N SER A 491 14.34 5.49 -2.54
CA SER A 491 12.99 5.25 -3.04
C SER A 491 12.86 4.06 -4.03
N PRO A 492 13.81 3.79 -4.95
CA PRO A 492 13.74 2.62 -5.84
C PRO A 492 13.82 1.28 -5.08
N ILE A 493 14.43 1.25 -3.89
CA ILE A 493 14.48 0.04 -3.06
C ILE A 493 13.07 -0.37 -2.66
N ALA A 494 12.27 0.57 -2.15
CA ALA A 494 10.89 0.31 -1.74
C ALA A 494 9.99 -0.17 -2.91
N VAL A 495 10.24 0.31 -4.13
CA VAL A 495 9.54 -0.16 -5.35
C VAL A 495 9.86 -1.62 -5.67
N THR A 496 11.06 -2.09 -5.31
CA THR A 496 11.59 -3.41 -5.70
C THR A 496 11.27 -4.50 -4.67
N VAL A 497 11.43 -4.22 -3.38
CA VAL A 497 11.34 -5.22 -2.31
C VAL A 497 9.89 -5.58 -1.93
N GLU A 498 9.68 -6.68 -1.20
CA GLU A 498 8.37 -7.21 -0.76
C GLU A 498 7.39 -7.45 -1.92
N GLY A 499 7.90 -7.94 -3.02
CA GLY A 499 7.18 -8.08 -4.29
C GLY A 499 7.35 -6.86 -5.18
N ALA A 500 8.15 -7.02 -6.24
CA ALA A 500 8.40 -5.95 -7.20
C ALA A 500 7.08 -5.33 -7.71
N ASN A 501 7.02 -4.01 -7.80
CA ASN A 501 5.79 -3.31 -8.17
C ASN A 501 5.22 -3.74 -9.52
N ILE A 502 6.07 -4.12 -10.49
CA ILE A 502 5.61 -4.67 -11.78
C ILE A 502 4.80 -5.95 -11.55
N LEU A 503 5.32 -6.89 -10.76
CA LEU A 503 4.61 -8.12 -10.40
C LEU A 503 3.32 -7.82 -9.63
N THR A 504 3.43 -6.96 -8.61
CA THR A 504 2.29 -6.61 -7.73
C THR A 504 1.12 -6.05 -8.53
N ARG A 505 1.37 -5.07 -9.40
CA ARG A 505 0.34 -4.47 -10.25
C ARG A 505 -0.21 -5.46 -11.29
N SER A 506 0.66 -6.22 -11.95
CA SER A 506 0.28 -7.03 -13.11
C SER A 506 -0.39 -8.35 -12.73
N MET A 507 -0.04 -8.94 -11.58
CA MET A 507 -0.46 -10.29 -11.22
C MET A 507 -1.18 -10.39 -9.88
N ILE A 508 -0.83 -9.57 -8.87
CA ILE A 508 -1.38 -9.76 -7.53
C ILE A 508 -2.71 -9.02 -7.38
N ILE A 509 -2.76 -7.71 -7.64
CA ILE A 509 -3.92 -6.87 -7.34
C ILE A 509 -5.19 -7.42 -8.00
N PHE A 510 -5.20 -7.57 -9.32
CA PHE A 510 -6.37 -8.07 -10.03
C PHE A 510 -6.40 -9.60 -10.10
N GLY A 511 -5.25 -10.27 -10.29
CA GLY A 511 -5.20 -11.72 -10.45
C GLY A 511 -5.75 -12.48 -9.24
N GLN A 512 -5.41 -12.05 -8.03
CA GLN A 512 -6.02 -12.57 -6.80
C GLN A 512 -7.38 -11.91 -6.54
N GLY A 513 -7.49 -10.58 -6.78
CA GLY A 513 -8.71 -9.83 -6.55
C GLY A 513 -9.91 -10.35 -7.35
N ALA A 514 -9.72 -10.71 -8.63
CA ALA A 514 -10.79 -11.23 -9.47
C ALA A 514 -11.42 -12.52 -8.93
N ILE A 515 -10.63 -13.40 -8.32
CA ILE A 515 -11.13 -14.67 -7.78
C ILE A 515 -11.75 -14.47 -6.39
N ARG A 516 -11.07 -13.68 -5.54
CA ARG A 516 -11.43 -13.53 -4.12
C ARG A 516 -12.53 -12.52 -3.86
N CYS A 517 -12.47 -11.38 -4.55
CA CYS A 517 -13.39 -10.26 -4.31
C CYS A 517 -14.67 -10.37 -5.15
N HIS A 518 -14.67 -11.17 -6.20
CA HIS A 518 -15.85 -11.38 -7.01
C HIS A 518 -16.90 -12.23 -6.25
N PRO A 519 -18.17 -11.81 -6.20
CA PRO A 519 -19.18 -12.49 -5.35
C PRO A 519 -19.45 -13.96 -5.68
N TYR A 520 -19.14 -14.42 -6.90
CA TYR A 520 -19.57 -15.75 -7.38
C TYR A 520 -18.43 -16.62 -7.92
N VAL A 521 -17.33 -16.04 -8.42
CA VAL A 521 -16.27 -16.79 -9.13
C VAL A 521 -15.66 -17.89 -8.29
N LEU A 522 -15.36 -17.62 -7.01
CA LEU A 522 -14.80 -18.63 -6.13
C LEU A 522 -15.78 -19.77 -5.84
N GLU A 523 -17.08 -19.47 -5.68
CA GLU A 523 -18.13 -20.47 -5.49
C GLU A 523 -18.28 -21.35 -6.76
N GLU A 524 -18.26 -20.76 -7.95
CA GLU A 524 -18.31 -21.48 -9.22
C GLU A 524 -17.09 -22.40 -9.41
N MET A 525 -15.90 -21.93 -9.07
CA MET A 525 -14.66 -22.71 -9.12
C MET A 525 -14.71 -23.89 -8.14
N ASN A 526 -15.10 -23.63 -6.90
CA ASN A 526 -15.23 -24.68 -5.87
C ASN A 526 -16.25 -25.74 -6.27
N ALA A 527 -17.38 -25.34 -6.84
CA ALA A 527 -18.37 -26.28 -7.35
C ALA A 527 -17.83 -27.09 -8.55
N ALA A 528 -17.01 -26.50 -9.41
CA ALA A 528 -16.40 -27.18 -10.55
C ALA A 528 -15.33 -28.20 -10.14
N TYR A 529 -14.57 -27.94 -9.09
CA TYR A 529 -13.57 -28.87 -8.55
C TYR A 529 -14.20 -29.95 -7.65
N SER A 530 -15.45 -29.75 -7.17
CA SER A 530 -16.12 -30.69 -6.29
C SER A 530 -16.64 -31.92 -7.06
N GLU A 531 -16.43 -33.11 -6.49
CA GLU A 531 -17.02 -34.38 -6.92
C GLU A 531 -18.32 -34.73 -6.15
N ALA A 532 -18.77 -33.87 -5.26
CA ALA A 532 -19.95 -34.07 -4.48
C ALA A 532 -21.22 -34.05 -5.33
N SER A 533 -22.24 -34.81 -4.90
CA SER A 533 -23.54 -34.96 -5.61
C SER A 533 -24.32 -33.67 -5.75
N ASP A 534 -24.06 -32.67 -4.87
CA ASP A 534 -24.67 -31.33 -4.88
C ASP A 534 -23.91 -30.28 -5.70
N ALA A 535 -22.79 -30.65 -6.35
CA ALA A 535 -21.95 -29.74 -7.13
C ALA A 535 -22.74 -28.99 -8.22
N VAL A 536 -23.66 -29.68 -8.92
CA VAL A 536 -24.52 -29.05 -9.95
C VAL A 536 -25.46 -28.02 -9.34
N GLU A 537 -26.04 -28.29 -8.15
CA GLU A 537 -26.94 -27.37 -7.49
C GLU A 537 -26.19 -26.11 -7.01
N LYS A 538 -25.03 -26.27 -6.38
CA LYS A 538 -24.15 -25.17 -5.95
C LYS A 538 -23.72 -24.31 -7.13
N PHE A 539 -23.29 -24.96 -8.22
CA PHE A 539 -22.90 -24.24 -9.44
C PHE A 539 -24.08 -23.49 -10.06
N ASP A 540 -25.29 -24.10 -10.12
CA ASP A 540 -26.50 -23.47 -10.64
C ASP A 540 -26.86 -22.21 -9.88
N LYS A 541 -26.79 -22.26 -8.56
CA LYS A 541 -27.07 -21.11 -7.68
C LYS A 541 -26.05 -19.99 -7.91
N ALA A 542 -24.77 -20.31 -7.95
CA ALA A 542 -23.70 -19.36 -8.19
C ALA A 542 -23.82 -18.74 -9.60
N LEU A 543 -24.00 -19.55 -10.64
CA LEU A 543 -24.15 -19.09 -12.02
C LEU A 543 -25.37 -18.17 -12.22
N ALA A 544 -26.53 -18.53 -11.65
CA ALA A 544 -27.72 -17.69 -11.74
C ALA A 544 -27.52 -16.33 -11.05
N GLY A 545 -26.86 -16.34 -9.91
CA GLY A 545 -26.45 -15.11 -9.22
C GLY A 545 -25.47 -14.28 -10.06
N HIS A 546 -24.45 -14.92 -10.64
CA HIS A 546 -23.43 -14.28 -11.47
C HIS A 546 -24.03 -13.62 -12.71
N VAL A 547 -24.90 -14.33 -13.45
CA VAL A 547 -25.60 -13.76 -14.63
C VAL A 547 -26.45 -12.54 -14.23
N SER A 548 -27.20 -12.63 -13.13
CA SER A 548 -27.96 -11.49 -12.61
C SER A 548 -27.08 -10.29 -12.23
N PHE A 549 -25.94 -10.58 -11.61
CA PHE A 549 -24.93 -9.62 -11.21
C PHE A 549 -24.31 -8.90 -12.43
N THR A 550 -23.89 -9.65 -13.46
CA THR A 550 -23.32 -9.09 -14.69
C THR A 550 -24.32 -8.23 -15.42
N MET A 551 -25.56 -8.68 -15.57
CA MET A 551 -26.62 -7.90 -16.22
C MET A 551 -26.96 -6.64 -15.44
N SER A 552 -27.00 -6.71 -14.11
CA SER A 552 -27.19 -5.53 -13.26
C SER A 552 -26.05 -4.51 -13.46
N ASN A 553 -24.81 -4.97 -13.47
CA ASN A 553 -23.65 -4.10 -13.68
C ASN A 553 -23.60 -3.51 -15.10
N LEU A 554 -24.05 -4.24 -16.12
CA LEU A 554 -24.19 -3.71 -17.47
C LEU A 554 -25.20 -2.56 -17.50
N VAL A 555 -26.40 -2.74 -16.96
CA VAL A 555 -27.43 -1.69 -16.90
C VAL A 555 -26.93 -0.48 -16.11
N ARG A 556 -26.30 -0.71 -14.97
CA ARG A 556 -25.73 0.35 -14.13
C ARG A 556 -24.61 1.10 -14.85
N SER A 557 -23.68 0.39 -15.50
CA SER A 557 -22.58 1.00 -16.24
C SER A 557 -23.06 1.87 -17.41
N ILE A 558 -24.09 1.42 -18.16
CA ILE A 558 -24.73 2.21 -19.22
C ILE A 558 -25.37 3.46 -18.62
N TRP A 559 -26.23 3.30 -17.61
CA TRP A 559 -26.89 4.43 -16.97
C TRP A 559 -25.90 5.43 -16.37
N PHE A 560 -24.86 4.95 -15.71
CA PHE A 560 -23.83 5.80 -15.15
C PHE A 560 -22.90 6.43 -16.19
N GLY A 561 -22.74 5.77 -17.35
CA GLY A 561 -22.07 6.38 -18.50
C GLY A 561 -22.78 7.63 -18.99
N LEU A 562 -24.13 7.63 -19.00
CA LEU A 562 -24.97 8.74 -19.40
C LEU A 562 -25.12 9.80 -18.29
N SER A 563 -25.32 9.38 -17.03
CA SER A 563 -25.66 10.25 -15.90
C SER A 563 -24.45 10.66 -15.05
N ASP A 564 -23.27 10.11 -15.33
CA ASP A 564 -22.09 10.24 -14.49
C ASP A 564 -22.32 9.80 -13.02
N GLY A 565 -23.18 8.79 -12.82
CA GLY A 565 -23.57 8.28 -11.51
C GLY A 565 -24.59 9.14 -10.75
N LEU A 566 -25.12 10.22 -11.35
CA LEU A 566 -26.17 11.05 -10.75
C LEU A 566 -27.36 10.18 -10.32
N GLY A 567 -27.94 10.51 -9.16
CA GLY A 567 -29.09 9.77 -8.61
C GLY A 567 -28.72 8.45 -7.90
N SER A 568 -27.44 8.01 -7.96
CA SER A 568 -27.01 6.85 -7.14
C SER A 568 -26.82 7.23 -5.67
N SER A 569 -26.85 6.21 -4.79
CA SER A 569 -26.72 6.41 -3.35
C SER A 569 -25.37 7.03 -2.96
N ALA A 570 -25.41 7.89 -1.96
CA ALA A 570 -24.24 8.43 -1.29
C ALA A 570 -24.57 8.59 0.20
N PRO A 571 -23.64 8.28 1.11
CA PRO A 571 -23.91 8.28 2.55
C PRO A 571 -23.93 9.70 3.15
N THR A 572 -23.63 10.72 2.35
CA THR A 572 -23.54 12.12 2.78
C THR A 572 -24.25 13.06 1.80
N LYS A 573 -24.56 14.27 2.28
CA LYS A 573 -25.14 15.37 1.47
C LYS A 573 -24.17 16.54 1.27
N ASP A 574 -22.96 16.45 1.84
CA ASP A 574 -21.93 17.50 1.78
C ASP A 574 -21.21 17.59 0.42
N ALA A 575 -20.12 18.36 0.36
CA ALA A 575 -19.31 18.59 -0.83
C ALA A 575 -18.72 17.29 -1.42
N THR A 576 -18.64 16.21 -0.63
CA THR A 576 -18.09 14.92 -1.08
C THR A 576 -19.13 13.99 -1.71
N LYS A 577 -20.44 14.30 -1.59
CA LYS A 577 -21.54 13.48 -2.14
C LYS A 577 -21.29 13.04 -3.56
N ARG A 578 -20.85 13.98 -4.39
CA ARG A 578 -20.68 13.75 -5.83
C ARG A 578 -19.59 12.70 -6.11
N TYR A 579 -18.56 12.64 -5.30
CA TYR A 579 -17.50 11.65 -5.44
C TYR A 579 -17.98 10.22 -5.18
N TYR A 580 -18.81 9.98 -4.16
CA TYR A 580 -19.43 8.67 -3.94
C TYR A 580 -20.24 8.20 -5.16
N GLN A 581 -20.98 9.11 -5.77
CA GLN A 581 -21.75 8.80 -6.97
C GLN A 581 -20.85 8.43 -8.16
N GLN A 582 -19.75 9.13 -8.33
CA GLN A 582 -18.76 8.85 -9.36
C GLN A 582 -18.02 7.51 -9.11
N LEU A 583 -17.71 7.21 -7.86
CA LEU A 583 -17.12 5.93 -7.46
C LEU A 583 -18.08 4.76 -7.73
N ASN A 584 -19.38 4.93 -7.53
CA ASN A 584 -20.38 3.92 -7.92
C ASN A 584 -20.31 3.59 -9.42
N ARG A 585 -20.07 4.59 -10.29
CA ARG A 585 -19.87 4.38 -11.73
C ARG A 585 -18.66 3.48 -12.00
N TYR A 586 -17.49 3.80 -11.43
CA TYR A 586 -16.28 3.04 -11.68
C TYR A 586 -16.30 1.66 -11.02
N SER A 587 -16.98 1.49 -9.88
CA SER A 587 -17.24 0.18 -9.29
C SER A 587 -18.09 -0.71 -10.22
N ALA A 588 -19.16 -0.17 -10.81
CA ALA A 588 -19.97 -0.90 -11.78
C ALA A 588 -19.17 -1.26 -13.04
N ASN A 589 -18.33 -0.34 -13.51
CA ASN A 589 -17.44 -0.59 -14.64
C ASN A 589 -16.41 -1.67 -14.34
N LEU A 590 -15.79 -1.67 -13.16
CA LEU A 590 -14.85 -2.70 -12.73
C LEU A 590 -15.51 -4.08 -12.73
N ALA A 591 -16.68 -4.19 -12.10
CA ALA A 591 -17.42 -5.44 -12.04
C ALA A 591 -17.76 -5.96 -13.45
N LEU A 592 -18.33 -5.13 -14.29
CA LEU A 592 -18.70 -5.50 -15.67
C LEU A 592 -17.49 -5.92 -16.52
N LEU A 593 -16.40 -5.12 -16.47
CA LEU A 593 -15.20 -5.37 -17.28
C LEU A 593 -14.47 -6.65 -16.79
N SER A 594 -14.53 -6.95 -15.50
CA SER A 594 -14.00 -8.19 -14.94
C SER A 594 -14.77 -9.40 -15.48
N ASP A 595 -16.12 -9.38 -15.42
CA ASP A 595 -16.96 -10.45 -15.93
C ASP A 595 -16.75 -10.71 -17.42
N ILE A 596 -16.76 -9.65 -18.22
CA ILE A 596 -16.52 -9.77 -19.66
C ILE A 596 -15.12 -10.29 -19.95
N SER A 597 -14.11 -9.88 -19.19
CA SER A 597 -12.75 -10.39 -19.34
C SER A 597 -12.67 -11.89 -19.06
N MET A 598 -13.29 -12.33 -17.98
CA MET A 598 -13.33 -13.75 -17.61
C MET A 598 -14.12 -14.57 -18.65
N ALA A 599 -15.27 -14.08 -19.08
CA ALA A 599 -16.12 -14.76 -20.07
C ALA A 599 -15.45 -14.89 -21.45
N VAL A 600 -14.73 -13.84 -21.91
CA VAL A 600 -14.12 -13.81 -23.26
C VAL A 600 -12.73 -14.42 -23.30
N LEU A 601 -11.94 -14.25 -22.25
CA LEU A 601 -10.52 -14.63 -22.23
C LEU A 601 -10.25 -15.90 -21.42
N GLY A 602 -11.14 -16.26 -20.48
CA GLY A 602 -10.97 -17.42 -19.61
C GLY A 602 -9.58 -17.49 -18.99
N GLY A 603 -8.96 -18.65 -18.98
CA GLY A 603 -7.61 -18.85 -18.44
C GLY A 603 -6.50 -18.04 -19.14
N SER A 604 -6.74 -17.55 -20.36
CA SER A 604 -5.75 -16.70 -21.06
C SER A 604 -5.61 -15.32 -20.42
N LEU A 605 -6.56 -14.89 -19.58
CA LEU A 605 -6.48 -13.64 -18.84
C LEU A 605 -5.24 -13.58 -17.92
N LYS A 606 -4.82 -14.70 -17.33
CA LYS A 606 -3.57 -14.81 -16.55
C LYS A 606 -2.34 -14.34 -17.34
N ARG A 607 -2.29 -14.57 -18.65
CA ARG A 607 -1.20 -14.16 -19.54
C ARG A 607 -1.38 -12.78 -20.15
N LYS A 608 -2.53 -12.14 -19.93
CA LYS A 608 -2.82 -10.78 -20.40
C LYS A 608 -2.58 -9.75 -19.30
N GLU A 609 -1.36 -9.79 -18.73
CA GLU A 609 -0.95 -9.00 -17.56
C GLU A 609 -1.27 -7.51 -17.68
N ARG A 610 -1.13 -6.90 -18.87
CA ARG A 610 -1.46 -5.48 -19.08
C ARG A 610 -2.95 -5.19 -18.92
N LEU A 611 -3.83 -6.12 -19.28
CA LEU A 611 -5.27 -5.97 -19.04
C LEU A 611 -5.59 -6.16 -17.57
N SER A 612 -5.02 -7.19 -16.94
CA SER A 612 -5.13 -7.41 -15.49
C SER A 612 -4.65 -6.18 -14.71
N ALA A 613 -3.51 -5.60 -15.10
CA ALA A 613 -2.98 -4.40 -14.47
C ALA A 613 -3.95 -3.21 -14.55
N ARG A 614 -4.59 -2.96 -15.69
CA ARG A 614 -5.57 -1.87 -15.83
C ARG A 614 -6.82 -2.08 -14.98
N LEU A 615 -7.31 -3.32 -14.88
CA LEU A 615 -8.40 -3.64 -13.96
C LEU A 615 -7.97 -3.46 -12.49
N GLY A 616 -6.74 -3.85 -12.17
CA GLY A 616 -6.11 -3.60 -10.87
C GLY A 616 -5.97 -2.11 -10.56
N ASP A 617 -5.63 -1.28 -11.56
CA ASP A 617 -5.56 0.17 -11.41
C ASP A 617 -6.94 0.77 -11.08
N ILE A 618 -8.01 0.31 -11.74
CA ILE A 618 -9.38 0.77 -11.41
C ILE A 618 -9.70 0.45 -9.95
N LEU A 619 -9.47 -0.79 -9.51
CA LEU A 619 -9.70 -1.21 -8.12
C LEU A 619 -8.87 -0.39 -7.14
N SER A 620 -7.60 -0.16 -7.46
CA SER A 620 -6.70 0.62 -6.63
C SER A 620 -7.17 2.05 -6.44
N GLN A 621 -7.58 2.72 -7.52
CA GLN A 621 -8.06 4.09 -7.42
C GLN A 621 -9.40 4.20 -6.67
N LEU A 622 -10.24 3.19 -6.75
CA LEU A 622 -11.45 3.08 -5.92
C LEU A 622 -11.10 2.95 -4.44
N TYR A 623 -10.09 2.12 -4.11
CA TYR A 623 -9.62 1.96 -2.73
C TYR A 623 -9.00 3.24 -2.17
N LEU A 624 -8.10 3.89 -2.91
CA LEU A 624 -7.47 5.15 -2.50
C LEU A 624 -8.51 6.27 -2.29
N SER A 625 -9.50 6.33 -3.18
CA SER A 625 -10.61 7.28 -3.04
C SER A 625 -11.47 7.00 -1.81
N SER A 626 -11.76 5.72 -1.54
CA SER A 626 -12.49 5.29 -0.34
C SER A 626 -11.74 5.68 0.93
N ALA A 627 -10.43 5.43 0.96
CA ALA A 627 -9.56 5.81 2.09
C ALA A 627 -9.52 7.32 2.31
N THR A 628 -9.41 8.11 1.23
CA THR A 628 -9.43 9.57 1.27
C THR A 628 -10.74 10.09 1.87
N LEU A 629 -11.88 9.55 1.44
CA LEU A 629 -13.19 9.91 1.98
C LEU A 629 -13.36 9.48 3.43
N LYS A 630 -12.84 8.30 3.79
CA LYS A 630 -12.90 7.77 5.17
C LYS A 630 -12.06 8.61 6.11
N ARG A 631 -10.84 9.00 5.72
CA ARG A 631 -10.01 9.90 6.52
C ARG A 631 -10.69 11.23 6.78
N PHE A 632 -11.26 11.84 5.74
CA PHE A 632 -11.99 13.10 5.87
C PHE A 632 -13.15 13.01 6.86
N GLU A 633 -13.88 11.90 6.83
CA GLU A 633 -14.97 11.61 7.75
C GLU A 633 -14.44 11.42 9.18
N GLN A 634 -13.37 10.66 9.38
CA GLN A 634 -12.77 10.37 10.68
C GLN A 634 -12.14 11.60 11.34
N ASP A 635 -11.58 12.52 10.55
CA ASP A 635 -11.04 13.80 11.03
C ASP A 635 -12.16 14.84 11.33
N GLY A 636 -13.45 14.45 11.23
CA GLY A 636 -14.60 15.31 11.54
C GLY A 636 -15.04 16.23 10.40
N ARG A 637 -14.61 15.93 9.16
CA ARG A 637 -14.95 16.68 7.93
C ARG A 637 -14.55 18.16 7.99
N PRO A 638 -13.30 18.49 8.37
CA PRO A 638 -12.87 19.89 8.46
C PRO A 638 -12.91 20.55 7.09
N ALA A 639 -13.58 21.70 7.00
CA ALA A 639 -13.75 22.42 5.73
C ALA A 639 -12.41 22.83 5.09
N GLU A 640 -11.41 23.08 5.93
CA GLU A 640 -10.07 23.46 5.55
C GLU A 640 -9.31 22.33 4.81
N ASP A 641 -9.65 21.07 5.06
CA ASP A 641 -9.05 19.90 4.39
C ASP A 641 -9.67 19.62 3.02
N LEU A 642 -10.80 20.25 2.68
CA LEU A 642 -11.51 19.99 1.42
C LEU A 642 -10.63 20.17 0.17
N ALA A 643 -9.65 21.07 0.21
CA ALA A 643 -8.74 21.23 -0.93
C ALA A 643 -7.91 19.96 -1.17
N LEU A 644 -7.38 19.35 -0.11
CA LEU A 644 -6.64 18.08 -0.18
C LEU A 644 -7.53 16.92 -0.62
N VAL A 645 -8.74 16.84 -0.05
CA VAL A 645 -9.75 15.82 -0.40
C VAL A 645 -10.14 15.93 -1.88
N HIS A 646 -10.44 17.12 -2.36
CA HIS A 646 -10.78 17.35 -3.77
C HIS A 646 -9.62 17.00 -4.69
N TRP A 647 -8.39 17.37 -4.33
CA TRP A 647 -7.20 17.06 -5.11
C TRP A 647 -7.02 15.55 -5.24
N GLY A 648 -7.01 14.82 -4.12
CA GLY A 648 -6.82 13.37 -4.11
C GLY A 648 -7.90 12.60 -4.86
N LEU A 649 -9.18 13.01 -4.72
CA LEU A 649 -10.30 12.36 -5.40
C LEU A 649 -10.33 12.67 -6.90
N GLN A 650 -10.00 13.90 -7.31
CA GLN A 650 -9.94 14.25 -8.74
C GLN A 650 -8.80 13.53 -9.45
N ASP A 651 -7.60 13.46 -8.82
CA ASP A 651 -6.48 12.68 -9.36
C ASP A 651 -6.86 11.20 -9.48
N SER A 652 -7.36 10.58 -8.40
CA SER A 652 -7.70 9.16 -8.41
C SER A 652 -8.80 8.81 -9.41
N LEU A 653 -9.85 9.62 -9.53
CA LEU A 653 -10.93 9.41 -10.50
C LEU A 653 -10.45 9.58 -11.95
N LYS A 654 -9.54 10.52 -12.21
CA LYS A 654 -8.90 10.67 -13.52
C LYS A 654 -8.09 9.43 -13.88
N GLN A 655 -7.27 8.90 -12.94
CA GLN A 655 -6.49 7.69 -13.17
C GLN A 655 -7.40 6.47 -13.40
N ALA A 656 -8.49 6.33 -12.65
CA ALA A 656 -9.48 5.28 -12.86
C ALA A 656 -10.09 5.34 -14.26
N GLU A 657 -10.47 6.54 -14.72
CA GLU A 657 -11.02 6.73 -16.06
C GLU A 657 -10.03 6.41 -17.17
N ILE A 658 -8.76 6.81 -17.01
CA ILE A 658 -7.68 6.46 -17.94
C ILE A 658 -7.52 4.94 -18.01
N ALA A 659 -7.54 4.26 -16.88
CA ALA A 659 -7.42 2.79 -16.85
C ALA A 659 -8.59 2.10 -17.57
N VAL A 660 -9.84 2.58 -17.41
CA VAL A 660 -11.01 2.08 -18.14
C VAL A 660 -10.85 2.29 -19.65
N ASP A 661 -10.48 3.50 -20.07
CA ASP A 661 -10.31 3.85 -21.48
C ASP A 661 -9.22 3.02 -22.16
N GLU A 662 -8.05 2.90 -21.52
CA GLU A 662 -6.94 2.10 -22.03
C GLU A 662 -7.27 0.60 -22.04
N PHE A 663 -8.01 0.10 -21.05
CA PHE A 663 -8.50 -1.27 -21.04
C PHE A 663 -9.35 -1.56 -22.28
N LEU A 664 -10.35 -0.72 -22.55
CA LEU A 664 -11.28 -0.86 -23.69
C LEU A 664 -10.56 -0.72 -25.03
N ALA A 665 -9.64 0.23 -25.15
CA ALA A 665 -8.83 0.45 -26.35
C ALA A 665 -7.95 -0.76 -26.69
N ASN A 666 -7.49 -1.50 -25.67
CA ASN A 666 -6.58 -2.65 -25.81
C ASN A 666 -7.27 -4.01 -25.65
N PHE A 667 -8.60 -4.05 -25.51
CA PHE A 667 -9.32 -5.31 -25.40
C PHE A 667 -9.11 -6.16 -26.65
N PRO A 668 -8.77 -7.46 -26.53
CA PRO A 668 -8.37 -8.29 -27.67
C PRO A 668 -9.45 -8.37 -28.77
N ASN A 669 -10.71 -8.54 -28.36
CA ASN A 669 -11.83 -8.47 -29.30
C ASN A 669 -12.22 -7.00 -29.52
N LYS A 670 -11.83 -6.45 -30.66
CA LYS A 670 -12.04 -5.04 -30.98
C LYS A 670 -13.51 -4.64 -31.08
N VAL A 671 -14.39 -5.55 -31.49
CA VAL A 671 -15.84 -5.29 -31.57
C VAL A 671 -16.38 -5.11 -30.16
N ILE A 672 -16.12 -6.04 -29.26
CA ILE A 672 -16.54 -5.95 -27.85
C ILE A 672 -15.96 -4.69 -27.19
N GLY A 673 -14.66 -4.43 -27.35
CA GLY A 673 -14.01 -3.27 -26.77
C GLY A 673 -14.65 -1.94 -27.23
N ARG A 674 -14.92 -1.79 -28.53
CA ARG A 674 -15.58 -0.58 -29.08
C ARG A 674 -17.03 -0.45 -28.63
N THR A 675 -17.79 -1.56 -28.65
CA THR A 675 -19.18 -1.55 -28.19
C THR A 675 -19.29 -1.14 -26.72
N LEU A 676 -18.47 -1.73 -25.85
CA LEU A 676 -18.43 -1.37 -24.44
C LEU A 676 -18.03 0.10 -24.27
N ARG A 677 -17.06 0.58 -25.03
CA ARG A 677 -16.63 1.97 -24.93
C ARG A 677 -17.79 2.94 -25.22
N VAL A 678 -18.56 2.68 -26.28
CA VAL A 678 -19.75 3.49 -26.59
C VAL A 678 -20.79 3.40 -25.47
N LEU A 679 -21.01 2.23 -24.91
CA LEU A 679 -22.04 2.00 -23.90
C LEU A 679 -21.70 2.63 -22.53
N ILE A 680 -20.45 2.50 -22.05
CA ILE A 680 -20.09 2.93 -20.69
C ILE A 680 -19.29 4.24 -20.62
N MET A 681 -18.77 4.70 -21.77
CA MET A 681 -18.07 5.97 -21.92
C MET A 681 -18.59 6.76 -23.16
N PRO A 682 -19.90 7.01 -23.27
CA PRO A 682 -20.50 7.62 -24.48
C PRO A 682 -19.92 9.01 -24.79
N PHE A 683 -19.46 9.73 -23.76
CA PHE A 683 -18.85 11.06 -23.90
C PHE A 683 -17.31 11.03 -23.85
N GLY A 684 -16.69 9.84 -23.97
CA GLY A 684 -15.24 9.68 -23.81
C GLY A 684 -14.76 9.96 -22.39
N ARG A 685 -13.53 10.48 -22.27
CA ARG A 685 -12.95 10.88 -20.99
C ARG A 685 -13.49 12.23 -20.56
N VAL A 686 -14.13 12.29 -19.40
CA VAL A 686 -14.73 13.50 -18.84
C VAL A 686 -14.03 13.98 -17.58
N ARG A 687 -13.14 13.15 -16.99
CA ARG A 687 -12.39 13.52 -15.78
C ARG A 687 -11.22 14.43 -16.14
N LYS A 688 -11.11 15.51 -15.37
CA LYS A 688 -10.01 16.46 -15.48
C LYS A 688 -9.03 16.25 -14.32
N ALA A 689 -7.78 16.66 -14.52
CA ALA A 689 -6.82 16.82 -13.42
C ALA A 689 -7.34 17.85 -12.41
N PRO A 690 -6.80 17.88 -11.20
CA PRO A 690 -6.95 19.05 -10.34
C PRO A 690 -6.67 20.34 -11.12
N SER A 691 -7.42 21.37 -10.81
CA SER A 691 -7.25 22.66 -11.52
C SER A 691 -6.14 23.49 -10.87
N ASP A 692 -5.54 24.42 -11.63
CA ASP A 692 -4.50 25.34 -11.14
C ASP A 692 -4.94 26.06 -9.85
N LYS A 693 -6.22 26.47 -9.78
CA LYS A 693 -6.79 27.09 -8.57
C LYS A 693 -6.80 26.12 -7.37
N LEU A 694 -7.00 24.83 -7.61
CA LEU A 694 -6.96 23.82 -6.55
C LEU A 694 -5.52 23.54 -6.14
N ASP A 695 -4.62 23.47 -7.11
CA ASP A 695 -3.18 23.29 -6.87
C ASP A 695 -2.63 24.44 -6.03
N SER A 696 -2.95 25.69 -6.37
CA SER A 696 -2.57 26.85 -5.56
C SER A 696 -3.08 26.76 -4.11
N LYS A 697 -4.31 26.27 -3.89
CA LYS A 697 -4.86 26.10 -2.54
C LYS A 697 -4.09 25.03 -1.75
N VAL A 698 -3.81 23.89 -2.36
CA VAL A 698 -3.06 22.80 -1.71
C VAL A 698 -1.62 23.23 -1.43
N ALA A 699 -0.97 23.88 -2.37
CA ALA A 699 0.38 24.42 -2.20
C ALA A 699 0.47 25.40 -1.02
N ARG A 700 -0.54 26.27 -0.84
CA ARG A 700 -0.61 27.23 0.30
C ARG A 700 -0.75 26.54 1.65
N ILE A 701 -1.45 25.40 1.70
CA ILE A 701 -1.56 24.61 2.95
C ILE A 701 -0.16 24.19 3.43
N LEU A 702 0.72 23.74 2.54
CA LEU A 702 2.07 23.30 2.91
C LEU A 702 2.97 24.47 3.38
N GLN A 703 2.66 25.69 2.97
CA GLN A 703 3.47 26.88 3.22
C GLN A 703 3.02 27.69 4.44
N THR A 704 1.88 27.34 5.03
CA THR A 704 1.26 28.16 6.09
C THR A 704 0.91 27.29 7.29
N PRO A 705 1.40 27.59 8.48
CA PRO A 705 0.99 26.91 9.69
C PRO A 705 -0.53 26.94 9.86
N SER A 706 -1.13 25.77 10.02
CA SER A 706 -2.57 25.60 10.16
C SER A 706 -2.90 24.23 10.73
N ALA A 707 -4.12 24.02 11.23
CA ALA A 707 -4.59 22.73 11.69
C ALA A 707 -4.51 21.66 10.56
N THR A 708 -4.82 22.04 9.32
CA THR A 708 -4.69 21.15 8.15
C THR A 708 -3.24 20.75 7.89
N ARG A 709 -2.31 21.70 7.93
CA ARG A 709 -0.88 21.41 7.79
C ARG A 709 -0.37 20.48 8.89
N SER A 710 -0.79 20.73 10.14
CA SER A 710 -0.47 19.86 11.28
C SER A 710 -1.02 18.44 11.11
N ARG A 711 -2.21 18.29 10.52
CA ARG A 711 -2.75 16.96 10.19
C ARG A 711 -1.95 16.23 9.10
N ILE A 712 -1.37 16.93 8.12
CA ILE A 712 -0.44 16.34 7.15
C ILE A 712 0.83 15.86 7.85
N GLY A 713 1.42 16.69 8.71
CA GLY A 713 2.64 16.37 9.47
C GLY A 713 2.44 15.46 10.69
N ARG A 714 1.20 15.02 10.98
CA ARG A 714 0.89 14.21 12.16
C ARG A 714 1.81 12.98 12.25
N GLY A 715 2.44 12.79 13.42
CA GLY A 715 3.33 11.67 13.67
C GLY A 715 4.72 11.82 13.06
N GLN A 716 5.11 12.98 12.54
CA GLN A 716 6.49 13.24 12.13
C GLN A 716 7.32 13.81 13.28
N TYR A 717 8.63 13.55 13.25
CA TYR A 717 9.59 14.13 14.15
C TYR A 717 10.10 15.46 13.57
N LEU A 718 9.59 16.58 14.06
CA LEU A 718 9.88 17.93 13.55
C LEU A 718 10.55 18.82 14.61
N GLU A 719 11.13 18.22 15.65
CA GLU A 719 11.90 18.96 16.65
C GLU A 719 13.20 19.50 16.01
N PRO A 720 13.57 20.77 16.27
CA PRO A 720 14.73 21.43 15.66
C PRO A 720 16.04 21.02 16.37
N THR A 721 16.32 19.71 16.40
CA THR A 721 17.58 19.19 16.95
C THR A 721 18.75 19.41 15.99
N GLU A 722 19.98 19.24 16.50
CA GLU A 722 21.20 19.40 15.70
C GLU A 722 21.19 18.54 14.43
N HIS A 723 20.65 17.31 14.51
CA HIS A 723 20.68 16.31 13.47
C HIS A 723 19.42 16.26 12.60
N ASN A 724 18.43 17.13 12.88
CA ASN A 724 17.15 17.12 12.13
C ASN A 724 16.99 18.36 11.24
N PRO A 725 17.42 18.32 9.98
CA PRO A 725 17.28 19.44 9.06
C PRO A 725 15.80 19.81 8.79
N ALA A 726 14.88 18.85 8.78
CA ALA A 726 13.46 19.12 8.58
C ALA A 726 12.88 19.94 9.76
N GLY A 727 13.25 19.60 11.00
CA GLY A 727 12.84 20.36 12.19
C GLY A 727 13.42 21.78 12.21
N LYS A 728 14.69 21.95 11.79
CA LYS A 728 15.29 23.29 11.66
C LYS A 728 14.56 24.15 10.64
N ILE A 729 14.14 23.59 9.51
CA ILE A 729 13.35 24.30 8.49
C ILE A 729 11.95 24.69 9.02
N GLU A 730 11.33 23.84 9.82
CA GLU A 730 10.04 24.16 10.48
C GLU A 730 10.17 25.31 11.48
N LEU A 731 11.22 25.32 12.28
CA LEU A 731 11.53 26.44 13.17
C LEU A 731 11.77 27.73 12.37
N ALA A 732 12.60 27.65 11.31
CA ALA A 732 12.87 28.79 10.44
C ALA A 732 11.59 29.36 9.81
N LEU A 733 10.64 28.52 9.39
CA LEU A 733 9.35 28.96 8.87
C LEU A 733 8.59 29.79 9.93
N SER A 734 8.54 29.31 11.18
CA SER A 734 7.85 30.01 12.27
C SER A 734 8.47 31.40 12.53
N VAL A 735 9.79 31.47 12.68
CA VAL A 735 10.52 32.72 12.93
C VAL A 735 10.35 33.71 11.78
N ILE A 736 10.47 33.25 10.52
CA ILE A 736 10.31 34.12 9.34
C ILE A 736 8.90 34.69 9.24
N LEU A 737 7.87 33.90 9.52
CA LEU A 737 6.49 34.41 9.50
C LEU A 737 6.22 35.43 10.58
N GLN A 738 6.86 35.34 11.75
CA GLN A 738 6.81 36.35 12.80
C GLN A 738 7.56 37.63 12.42
N ALA A 739 8.67 37.51 11.70
CA ALA A 739 9.51 38.63 11.26
C ALA A 739 8.89 39.42 10.08
N GLU A 740 8.06 38.82 9.24
CA GLU A 740 7.46 39.47 8.06
C GLU A 740 6.67 40.74 8.41
N PRO A 741 5.79 40.80 9.43
CA PRO A 741 5.10 42.04 9.80
C PRO A 741 6.05 43.14 10.24
N VAL A 742 7.13 42.81 10.94
CA VAL A 742 8.17 43.77 11.35
C VAL A 742 8.91 44.33 10.15
N PHE A 743 9.31 43.45 9.21
CA PHE A 743 9.90 43.87 7.95
C PHE A 743 8.98 44.82 7.15
N ASP A 744 7.70 44.48 7.03
CA ASP A 744 6.71 45.31 6.33
C ASP A 744 6.53 46.67 7.00
N LYS A 745 6.58 46.74 8.34
CA LYS A 745 6.53 47.97 9.13
C LYS A 745 7.70 48.91 8.76
N VAL A 746 8.93 48.37 8.68
CA VAL A 746 10.10 49.17 8.27
C VAL A 746 9.98 49.63 6.80
N CYS A 747 9.62 48.74 5.91
CA CYS A 747 9.44 49.03 4.49
C CYS A 747 8.38 50.14 4.25
N LYS A 748 7.28 50.08 5.00
CA LYS A 748 6.20 51.07 4.94
C LYS A 748 6.65 52.45 5.43
N ALA A 749 7.37 52.47 6.53
CA ALA A 749 7.90 53.72 7.09
C ALA A 749 8.91 54.40 6.12
N GLN A 750 9.70 53.57 5.38
CA GLN A 750 10.66 54.08 4.39
C GLN A 750 10.01 54.39 3.02
N GLY A 751 8.72 54.13 2.84
CA GLY A 751 8.04 54.30 1.53
C GLY A 751 8.59 53.43 0.40
N LYS A 752 9.33 52.35 0.74
CA LYS A 752 10.01 51.48 -0.23
C LYS A 752 9.67 50.02 0.00
N ARG A 753 9.20 49.30 -1.02
CA ARG A 753 9.11 47.85 -1.00
C ARG A 753 10.50 47.27 -1.31
N ARG A 754 11.12 46.63 -0.30
CA ARG A 754 12.46 46.02 -0.42
C ARG A 754 12.32 44.50 -0.61
N PRO A 755 13.34 43.85 -1.18
CA PRO A 755 13.43 42.40 -1.13
C PRO A 755 13.64 41.94 0.34
N PHE A 756 13.07 40.80 0.72
CA PHE A 756 13.25 40.20 2.05
C PHE A 756 14.65 39.54 2.14
N LEU A 757 15.68 40.38 2.21
CA LEU A 757 17.10 40.01 2.22
C LEU A 757 17.83 40.98 3.16
N ARG A 758 18.95 40.52 3.71
CA ARG A 758 19.77 41.34 4.60
C ARG A 758 18.92 41.98 5.71
N LEU A 759 18.13 41.13 6.40
CA LEU A 759 17.24 41.60 7.46
C LEU A 759 18.00 42.19 8.63
N ASP A 760 19.28 41.81 8.79
CA ASP A 760 20.25 42.44 9.71
C ASP A 760 20.40 43.95 9.47
N MET A 761 20.58 44.37 8.23
CA MET A 761 20.66 45.75 7.85
C MET A 761 19.32 46.50 8.02
N ILE A 762 18.23 45.83 7.69
CA ILE A 762 16.87 46.40 7.84
C ILE A 762 16.56 46.58 9.31
N ALA A 763 16.97 45.69 10.18
CA ALA A 763 16.86 45.77 11.62
C ALA A 763 17.61 47.01 12.16
N GLN A 764 18.86 47.21 11.70
CA GLN A 764 19.66 48.35 12.08
C GLN A 764 19.01 49.69 11.65
N GLU A 765 18.65 49.78 10.34
CA GLU A 765 17.98 50.99 9.79
C GLU A 765 16.67 51.29 10.52
N GLY A 766 15.86 50.26 10.84
CA GLY A 766 14.57 50.45 11.55
C GLY A 766 14.76 50.91 12.98
N LEU A 767 15.82 50.47 13.65
CA LEU A 767 16.19 50.95 14.99
C LEU A 767 16.66 52.43 14.96
N GLU A 768 17.59 52.75 14.04
CA GLU A 768 18.12 54.12 13.89
C GLU A 768 17.02 55.13 13.56
N GLN A 769 15.98 54.74 12.86
CA GLN A 769 14.82 55.54 12.52
C GLN A 769 13.72 55.53 13.62
N GLY A 770 13.88 54.75 14.70
CA GLY A 770 12.86 54.61 15.76
C GLY A 770 11.58 53.96 15.28
N VAL A 771 11.60 53.20 14.19
CA VAL A 771 10.42 52.50 13.62
C VAL A 771 10.11 51.19 14.34
N ILE A 772 11.14 50.51 14.79
CA ILE A 772 11.03 49.19 15.46
C ILE A 772 11.72 49.23 16.85
N THR A 773 11.31 48.30 17.70
CA THR A 773 11.93 48.07 19.00
C THR A 773 13.20 47.23 18.89
N GLN A 774 13.98 47.15 19.97
CA GLN A 774 15.16 46.29 20.05
C GLN A 774 14.77 44.81 19.85
N GLU A 775 13.65 44.37 20.47
CA GLU A 775 13.15 43.00 20.30
C GLU A 775 12.74 42.70 18.86
N GLU A 776 12.05 43.63 18.19
CA GLU A 776 11.70 43.51 16.77
C GLU A 776 12.94 43.45 15.87
N ALA A 777 14.01 44.16 16.23
CA ALA A 777 15.26 44.12 15.50
C ALA A 777 16.02 42.78 15.69
N GLU A 778 15.99 42.25 16.91
CA GLU A 778 16.55 40.93 17.21
C GLU A 778 15.81 39.83 16.44
N LEU A 779 14.48 39.87 16.39
CA LEU A 779 13.66 38.95 15.59
C LEU A 779 14.04 39.00 14.07
N LEU A 780 14.29 40.19 13.53
CA LEU A 780 14.74 40.31 12.13
C LEU A 780 16.13 39.69 11.90
N ARG A 781 17.07 39.84 12.84
CA ARG A 781 18.40 39.23 12.76
C ARG A 781 18.32 37.71 12.88
N GLU A 782 17.52 37.21 13.81
CA GLU A 782 17.25 35.78 13.97
C GLU A 782 16.64 35.20 12.68
N ALA A 783 15.64 35.90 12.10
CA ALA A 783 15.03 35.49 10.84
C ALA A 783 16.03 35.46 9.67
N GLU A 784 17.01 36.39 9.62
CA GLU A 784 18.07 36.34 8.59
C GLU A 784 18.96 35.13 8.77
N GLN A 785 19.36 34.80 10.00
CA GLN A 785 20.17 33.63 10.28
C GLN A 785 19.44 32.36 9.88
N HIS A 786 18.22 32.16 10.34
CA HIS A 786 17.40 30.98 9.97
C HIS A 786 17.15 30.88 8.46
N ARG A 787 16.96 32.02 7.78
CA ARG A 787 16.81 32.04 6.33
C ARG A 787 18.08 31.57 5.62
N LEU A 788 19.25 32.07 6.06
CA LEU A 788 20.53 31.67 5.47
C LEU A 788 20.83 30.19 5.74
N ASP A 789 20.66 29.72 6.95
CA ASP A 789 20.86 28.32 7.32
C ASP A 789 19.97 27.37 6.50
N THR A 790 18.73 27.80 6.23
CA THR A 790 17.80 27.01 5.42
C THR A 790 18.20 26.92 3.96
N ILE A 791 18.73 28.01 3.37
CA ILE A 791 19.01 28.07 1.93
C ILE A 791 20.45 27.74 1.57
N ASN A 792 21.38 27.79 2.52
CA ASN A 792 22.77 27.43 2.31
C ASN A 792 22.93 25.94 2.04
N VAL A 793 24.01 25.61 1.35
CA VAL A 793 24.40 24.25 0.98
C VAL A 793 25.67 23.90 1.75
N ASP A 794 25.74 22.65 2.20
CA ASP A 794 26.96 22.16 2.87
C ASP A 794 28.12 22.11 1.90
N ASP A 795 29.31 22.45 2.37
CA ASP A 795 30.56 22.33 1.66
C ASP A 795 31.59 21.56 2.50
N PHE A 796 32.53 20.92 1.84
CA PHE A 796 33.46 20.00 2.48
C PHE A 796 34.88 20.25 1.96
N GLU A 797 35.85 20.12 2.84
CA GLU A 797 37.25 20.04 2.42
C GLU A 797 37.44 18.81 1.52
N PRO A 798 38.30 18.92 0.47
CA PRO A 798 38.48 17.86 -0.53
C PRO A 798 38.81 16.49 0.07
N GLU A 799 39.50 16.45 1.21
CA GLU A 799 39.92 15.24 1.93
C GLU A 799 38.72 14.48 2.52
N LEU A 800 37.68 15.20 2.90
CA LEU A 800 36.45 14.60 3.44
C LEU A 800 35.63 13.88 2.38
N LEU A 801 35.80 14.23 1.11
CA LEU A 801 35.14 13.63 -0.04
C LEU A 801 35.92 12.47 -0.67
N ALA A 802 37.16 12.22 -0.19
CA ALA A 802 37.92 11.06 -0.64
C ALA A 802 37.20 9.77 -0.33
N ALA A 803 37.24 8.80 -1.26
CA ALA A 803 36.62 7.51 -1.07
C ALA A 803 37.18 6.83 0.19
N LYS A 804 36.34 6.66 1.20
CA LYS A 804 36.67 5.86 2.39
C LYS A 804 36.34 4.40 2.09
N PRO A 805 37.20 3.43 2.48
CA PRO A 805 36.83 2.03 2.42
C PRO A 805 35.57 1.81 3.27
N LEU A 806 34.64 1.03 2.78
CA LEU A 806 33.38 0.68 3.47
C LEU A 806 33.61 -0.07 4.80
N TYR A 807 34.81 -0.65 4.92
CA TYR A 807 35.31 -1.25 6.16
C TYR A 807 36.67 -0.61 6.46
N PRO A 808 36.94 -0.19 7.70
CA PRO A 808 38.31 0.06 8.10
C PRO A 808 39.11 -1.19 7.74
N GLN A 809 40.23 -1.01 7.03
CA GLN A 809 41.17 -2.11 6.87
C GLN A 809 41.47 -2.57 8.29
N MET A 810 41.09 -3.80 8.63
CA MET A 810 41.62 -4.44 9.84
C MET A 810 43.13 -4.38 9.61
N ASP A 811 43.80 -3.56 10.38
CA ASP A 811 45.24 -3.61 10.44
C ASP A 811 45.63 -5.07 10.63
N SER A 812 46.28 -5.62 9.62
CA SER A 812 46.85 -6.95 9.74
C SER A 812 47.68 -6.96 11.00
N VAL A 813 47.13 -7.53 12.07
CA VAL A 813 47.93 -7.88 13.24
C VAL A 813 48.88 -8.93 12.73
N ALA A 814 50.09 -8.46 12.44
CA ALA A 814 51.23 -9.31 12.12
C ALA A 814 51.64 -10.18 13.34
#